data_e002335a5501bf19026544e19fd4435e
#
_entry.id   e002335a5501bf19026544e19fd4435e
#
_cell.length_a   1.000
_cell.length_b   1.000
_cell.length_c   1.000
_cell.angle_alpha   90.00
_cell.angle_beta   90.00
_cell.angle_gamma   90.00
#
_symmetry.space_group_name_H-M   'P 1'
#
loop_
_entity.id
_entity.type
_entity.pdbx_description
1 polymer ?
#
loop_
_entity_poly.entity_id
_entity_poly.type
_entity_poly.pdbx_seq_one_letter_code
_entity_poly.pdbx_strand_id
1 'polypeptide(L)'
;MKKQKGDMITFLAMTFLASFMIFICLNLLTGTNRVLDTNKEKINGADIVVMKSDEELSDFKLDEIIQGNEYIRDMEVDRYLDSSSTKYRKIGSENWGNYAFYFFSYEDERTIQTASLDMSSLSGNDIVLPISLSPTYSVGDKMEIKIGENVYEFRVAGYNEDCIICSPMNFSVYKCFVSDKMYEQIRFENTYYVSNCKAYNIQLSDKAVKKHKSDEEICDDIYNEFNNWYHAYKNVHPDYEMSISLNFIPSGMMKVANMILPYIFISIILVFGLIILVISLVVIDFSIKNFILNNMKNTGIMEASGYTVKEMISILLVQLLTVSGIGSIAGVSLGALLQGKIGFIILYLLGLSWNQKPDIAVLIGVVLGICFIIATFTLFVGREYKKTTVLEALRGGINNHNFKKNLFPFDKTSFSIPVTIALKDTFGKFKAQIGVILIMAILAFSAAMGFGMYENLGKDVDALLRISGLDMPHAVTTGDESMENTIKSFESVEKTYRDIYYGTEFQAGSKTKSVTTRIISDTSAMREDMIVEGRWPKHENEVALGTKLASDMNVSIGDTITVKNGEEKNSYIVTGYLQTFNNMGMMGYMTMDGFERIGGYIRVSSINVEFKKGYSFEDFKKEFNDIYPDTEVDDVVASTGGLMTMLKISMRIILAIIMIVTAFIVALAEALLVRAKITKEWRNLGVSKALGFTSNDLILQIILSNIPSILIGIVLGLIAVTFFGDKVILLMFAIFGFKKVKFDISLIAYILVFAVILGVAVLVSYINGKRIKKLEPVKMITEE
;
A
#
# COMPACT_ATOMS: atom_id res chain seq x y z
N MET A 1 -16.22 -14.09 38.07
CA MET A 1 -16.77 -13.34 36.90
C MET A 1 -17.36 -11.96 37.23
N LYS A 2 -18.22 -11.79 38.27
CA LYS A 2 -18.83 -10.46 38.51
C LYS A 2 -17.83 -9.34 38.92
N LYS A 3 -16.74 -9.64 39.65
CA LYS A 3 -15.73 -8.65 40.08
C LYS A 3 -14.73 -8.21 39.01
N GLN A 4 -14.60 -8.92 37.89
CA GLN A 4 -13.57 -8.69 36.83
C GLN A 4 -14.12 -8.38 35.45
N LYS A 5 -15.39 -7.96 35.36
CA LYS A 5 -16.04 -7.62 34.10
C LYS A 5 -15.23 -6.63 33.22
N GLY A 6 -14.48 -5.72 33.85
CA GLY A 6 -13.70 -4.72 33.13
C GLY A 6 -12.52 -5.30 32.35
N ASP A 7 -11.77 -6.21 32.96
CA ASP A 7 -10.60 -6.83 32.33
C ASP A 7 -11.02 -7.74 31.17
N MET A 8 -12.12 -8.49 31.37
CA MET A 8 -12.68 -9.33 30.32
C MET A 8 -13.24 -8.54 29.14
N ILE A 9 -13.87 -7.38 29.39
CA ILE A 9 -14.35 -6.48 28.33
C ILE A 9 -13.14 -5.92 27.53
N THR A 10 -12.08 -5.51 28.21
CA THR A 10 -10.87 -5.02 27.51
C THR A 10 -10.24 -6.12 26.66
N PHE A 11 -10.15 -7.34 27.21
CA PHE A 11 -9.63 -8.49 26.49
C PHE A 11 -10.50 -8.86 25.27
N LEU A 12 -11.83 -8.86 25.42
CA LEU A 12 -12.78 -9.05 24.33
C LEU A 12 -12.59 -7.99 23.24
N ALA A 13 -12.46 -6.72 23.64
CA ALA A 13 -12.27 -5.62 22.68
C ALA A 13 -10.93 -5.71 21.93
N MET A 14 -9.85 -6.15 22.59
CA MET A 14 -8.55 -6.35 21.95
C MET A 14 -8.60 -7.51 20.93
N THR A 15 -9.19 -8.65 21.30
CA THR A 15 -9.33 -9.80 20.39
C THR A 15 -10.27 -9.48 19.23
N PHE A 16 -11.32 -8.69 19.47
CA PHE A 16 -12.21 -8.17 18.45
C PHE A 16 -11.44 -7.32 17.42
N LEU A 17 -10.63 -6.36 17.87
CA LEU A 17 -9.86 -5.49 16.98
C LEU A 17 -8.80 -6.28 16.18
N ALA A 18 -8.06 -7.16 16.85
CA ALA A 18 -7.04 -7.97 16.19
C ALA A 18 -7.65 -8.87 15.11
N SER A 19 -8.76 -9.56 15.44
CA SER A 19 -9.44 -10.42 14.48
C SER A 19 -10.06 -9.65 13.31
N PHE A 20 -10.65 -8.49 13.60
CA PHE A 20 -11.20 -7.58 12.58
C PHE A 20 -10.12 -7.17 11.57
N MET A 21 -8.97 -6.65 12.06
CA MET A 21 -7.89 -6.17 11.18
C MET A 21 -7.25 -7.30 10.38
N ILE A 22 -6.95 -8.43 11.01
CA ILE A 22 -6.35 -9.58 10.33
C ILE A 22 -7.31 -10.16 9.30
N PHE A 23 -8.60 -10.27 9.64
CA PHE A 23 -9.62 -10.76 8.69
C PHE A 23 -9.72 -9.84 7.48
N ILE A 24 -9.85 -8.52 7.68
CA ILE A 24 -9.91 -7.55 6.57
C ILE A 24 -8.68 -7.71 5.67
N CYS A 25 -7.48 -7.78 6.24
CA CYS A 25 -6.26 -7.93 5.47
C CYS A 25 -6.25 -9.21 4.63
N LEU A 26 -6.49 -10.36 5.25
CA LEU A 26 -6.46 -11.66 4.55
C LEU A 26 -7.59 -11.77 3.54
N ASN A 27 -8.77 -11.25 3.86
CA ASN A 27 -9.92 -11.26 2.96
C ASN A 27 -9.72 -10.32 1.76
N LEU A 28 -9.07 -9.15 1.95
CA LEU A 28 -8.67 -8.30 0.84
C LEU A 28 -7.61 -8.98 -0.04
N LEU A 29 -6.62 -9.63 0.56
CA LEU A 29 -5.56 -10.33 -0.16
C LEU A 29 -6.13 -11.45 -1.06
N THR A 30 -6.98 -12.30 -0.52
CA THR A 30 -7.62 -13.40 -1.29
C THR A 30 -8.66 -12.87 -2.26
N GLY A 31 -9.45 -11.87 -1.86
CA GLY A 31 -10.51 -11.28 -2.66
C GLY A 31 -9.99 -10.51 -3.86
N THR A 32 -8.89 -9.77 -3.72
CA THR A 32 -8.31 -9.00 -4.83
C THR A 32 -7.88 -9.89 -6.00
N ASN A 33 -7.26 -11.04 -5.70
CA ASN A 33 -6.93 -12.03 -6.73
C ASN A 33 -8.20 -12.57 -7.43
N ARG A 34 -9.25 -12.90 -6.65
CA ARG A 34 -10.51 -13.39 -7.21
C ARG A 34 -11.25 -12.36 -8.05
N VAL A 35 -11.17 -11.08 -7.70
CA VAL A 35 -11.82 -10.01 -8.48
C VAL A 35 -11.32 -10.02 -9.92
N LEU A 36 -9.99 -10.09 -10.13
CA LEU A 36 -9.41 -10.14 -11.47
C LEU A 36 -9.81 -11.41 -12.22
N ASP A 37 -9.70 -12.58 -11.59
CA ASP A 37 -10.05 -13.84 -12.23
C ASP A 37 -11.55 -13.91 -12.57
N THR A 38 -12.43 -13.50 -11.64
CA THR A 38 -13.88 -13.46 -11.88
C THR A 38 -14.27 -12.43 -12.95
N ASN A 39 -13.59 -11.29 -13.00
CA ASN A 39 -13.83 -10.31 -14.05
C ASN A 39 -13.40 -10.86 -15.42
N LYS A 40 -12.21 -11.48 -15.50
CA LYS A 40 -11.72 -12.12 -16.73
C LYS A 40 -12.73 -13.19 -17.25
N GLU A 41 -13.24 -14.03 -16.35
CA GLU A 41 -14.26 -15.01 -16.71
C GLU A 41 -15.58 -14.37 -17.19
N LYS A 42 -16.04 -13.31 -16.48
CA LYS A 42 -17.28 -12.60 -16.80
C LYS A 42 -17.29 -11.97 -18.19
N ILE A 43 -16.17 -11.37 -18.59
CA ILE A 43 -16.05 -10.68 -19.88
C ILE A 43 -15.48 -11.58 -20.98
N ASN A 44 -15.31 -12.87 -20.75
CA ASN A 44 -14.60 -13.80 -21.64
C ASN A 44 -13.23 -13.22 -22.04
N GLY A 45 -12.45 -12.80 -21.05
CA GLY A 45 -11.25 -11.98 -21.21
C GLY A 45 -10.15 -12.68 -22.00
N ALA A 46 -9.40 -11.89 -22.77
CA ALA A 46 -8.26 -12.36 -23.54
C ALA A 46 -7.12 -12.85 -22.63
N ASP A 47 -6.33 -13.79 -23.11
CA ASP A 47 -5.08 -14.22 -22.48
C ASP A 47 -3.90 -13.35 -22.93
N ILE A 48 -3.93 -12.86 -24.17
CA ILE A 48 -2.97 -11.92 -24.73
C ILE A 48 -3.77 -10.84 -25.48
N VAL A 49 -3.39 -9.57 -25.31
CA VAL A 49 -3.89 -8.45 -26.11
C VAL A 49 -2.71 -7.83 -26.85
N VAL A 50 -2.83 -7.70 -28.19
CA VAL A 50 -1.85 -6.96 -28.98
C VAL A 50 -2.51 -5.69 -29.47
N MET A 51 -1.98 -4.54 -29.04
CA MET A 51 -2.47 -3.22 -29.43
C MET A 51 -1.50 -2.59 -30.42
N LYS A 52 -1.99 -2.16 -31.56
CA LYS A 52 -1.17 -1.56 -32.60
C LYS A 52 -1.93 -0.53 -33.44
N SER A 53 -1.18 0.37 -34.08
CA SER A 53 -1.74 1.26 -35.11
C SER A 53 -2.30 0.46 -36.30
N ASP A 54 -3.41 0.94 -36.84
CA ASP A 54 -4.05 0.30 -38.02
C ASP A 54 -3.18 0.49 -39.24
N GLU A 55 -2.63 -0.62 -39.76
CA GLU A 55 -1.78 -0.64 -40.93
C GLU A 55 -1.91 -2.00 -41.65
N GLU A 56 -2.38 -1.98 -42.89
CA GLU A 56 -2.82 -3.17 -43.63
C GLU A 56 -1.76 -4.27 -43.74
N LEU A 57 -0.50 -3.91 -44.04
CA LEU A 57 0.57 -4.89 -44.22
C LEU A 57 0.97 -5.60 -42.94
N SER A 58 1.16 -4.83 -41.86
CA SER A 58 1.51 -5.39 -40.56
C SER A 58 0.34 -6.13 -39.95
N ASP A 59 -0.91 -5.74 -40.23
CA ASP A 59 -2.11 -6.45 -39.81
C ASP A 59 -2.17 -7.83 -40.46
N PHE A 60 -2.00 -7.89 -41.78
CA PHE A 60 -1.99 -9.16 -42.48
C PHE A 60 -0.94 -10.14 -41.98
N LYS A 61 0.27 -9.63 -41.66
CA LYS A 61 1.34 -10.49 -41.15
C LYS A 61 1.08 -10.94 -39.70
N LEU A 62 0.54 -10.07 -38.87
CA LEU A 62 0.19 -10.43 -37.50
C LEU A 62 -0.93 -11.47 -37.46
N ASP A 63 -1.94 -11.33 -38.34
CA ASP A 63 -3.01 -12.33 -38.53
C ASP A 63 -2.45 -13.69 -38.91
N GLU A 64 -1.52 -13.73 -39.89
CA GLU A 64 -0.86 -14.96 -40.33
C GLU A 64 -0.11 -15.66 -39.17
N ILE A 65 0.67 -14.91 -38.41
CA ILE A 65 1.44 -15.44 -37.28
C ILE A 65 0.51 -15.98 -36.20
N ILE A 66 -0.53 -15.23 -35.81
CA ILE A 66 -1.47 -15.63 -34.75
C ILE A 66 -2.25 -16.87 -35.19
N GLN A 67 -2.79 -16.90 -36.42
CA GLN A 67 -3.54 -18.05 -36.95
C GLN A 67 -2.66 -19.29 -37.15
N GLY A 68 -1.37 -19.10 -37.42
CA GLY A 68 -0.41 -20.20 -37.55
C GLY A 68 0.04 -20.81 -36.22
N ASN A 69 -0.21 -20.19 -35.09
CA ASN A 69 0.28 -20.64 -33.81
C ASN A 69 -0.61 -21.72 -33.17
N GLU A 70 -0.07 -22.90 -32.94
CA GLU A 70 -0.81 -24.08 -32.39
C GLU A 70 -1.34 -23.90 -30.95
N TYR A 71 -0.86 -22.89 -30.21
CA TYR A 71 -1.25 -22.60 -28.84
C TYR A 71 -2.42 -21.63 -28.76
N ILE A 72 -2.83 -21.02 -29.88
CA ILE A 72 -3.96 -20.10 -29.95
C ILE A 72 -5.24 -20.88 -30.25
N ARG A 73 -6.32 -20.55 -29.54
CA ARG A 73 -7.65 -21.13 -29.74
C ARG A 73 -8.51 -20.24 -30.61
N ASP A 74 -8.52 -18.95 -30.30
CA ASP A 74 -9.39 -17.97 -30.90
C ASP A 74 -8.78 -16.57 -30.87
N MET A 75 -9.17 -15.73 -31.80
CA MET A 75 -8.71 -14.34 -31.91
C MET A 75 -9.86 -13.47 -32.43
N GLU A 76 -10.01 -12.31 -31.84
CA GLU A 76 -10.93 -11.26 -32.27
C GLU A 76 -10.22 -9.92 -32.34
N VAL A 77 -10.54 -9.12 -33.37
CA VAL A 77 -9.91 -7.82 -33.60
C VAL A 77 -10.91 -6.69 -33.33
N ASP A 78 -10.64 -5.86 -32.33
CA ASP A 78 -11.39 -4.65 -32.07
C ASP A 78 -10.72 -3.42 -32.66
N ARG A 79 -11.49 -2.52 -33.25
CA ARG A 79 -11.01 -1.18 -33.64
C ARG A 79 -11.16 -0.20 -32.50
N TYR A 80 -10.19 0.68 -32.34
CA TYR A 80 -10.27 1.77 -31.38
C TYR A 80 -9.52 3.01 -31.86
N LEU A 81 -9.89 4.16 -31.28
CA LEU A 81 -9.19 5.42 -31.49
C LEU A 81 -8.32 5.71 -30.28
N ASP A 82 -7.02 5.92 -30.52
CA ASP A 82 -6.09 6.38 -29.48
C ASP A 82 -6.02 7.91 -29.53
N SER A 83 -6.41 8.55 -28.44
CA SER A 83 -6.30 9.98 -28.22
C SER A 83 -5.43 10.24 -26.99
N SER A 84 -4.15 10.44 -27.21
CA SER A 84 -3.13 10.56 -26.17
C SER A 84 -3.25 11.84 -25.34
N SER A 85 -3.79 12.91 -25.93
CA SER A 85 -3.93 14.23 -25.28
C SER A 85 -5.39 14.69 -25.26
N THR A 86 -6.17 14.09 -24.36
CA THR A 86 -7.59 14.39 -24.24
C THR A 86 -7.86 15.15 -22.96
N LYS A 87 -8.49 16.33 -23.08
CA LYS A 87 -8.97 17.07 -21.91
C LYS A 87 -10.43 16.71 -21.61
N TYR A 88 -10.76 16.55 -20.35
CA TYR A 88 -12.12 16.21 -19.95
C TYR A 88 -12.54 16.95 -18.68
N ARG A 89 -13.83 17.24 -18.55
CA ARG A 89 -14.40 17.84 -17.35
C ARG A 89 -15.89 17.49 -17.20
N LYS A 90 -16.38 17.61 -15.98
CA LYS A 90 -17.83 17.62 -15.71
C LYS A 90 -18.39 18.98 -16.09
N ILE A 91 -19.54 19.02 -16.75
CA ILE A 91 -20.20 20.30 -17.12
C ILE A 91 -20.45 21.12 -15.84
N GLY A 92 -20.04 22.38 -15.87
CA GLY A 92 -20.07 23.28 -14.72
C GLY A 92 -18.80 23.32 -13.86
N SER A 93 -17.79 22.50 -14.19
CA SER A 93 -16.44 22.59 -13.60
C SER A 93 -15.56 23.51 -14.45
N GLU A 94 -14.77 24.37 -13.80
CA GLU A 94 -13.75 25.20 -14.48
C GLU A 94 -12.47 24.41 -14.80
N ASN A 95 -12.21 23.35 -14.04
CA ASN A 95 -10.97 22.58 -14.14
C ASN A 95 -11.09 21.46 -15.18
N TRP A 96 -10.17 21.45 -16.14
CA TRP A 96 -9.98 20.36 -17.08
C TRP A 96 -8.97 19.35 -16.51
N GLY A 97 -9.33 18.05 -16.57
CA GLY A 97 -8.39 16.97 -16.44
C GLY A 97 -7.73 16.69 -17.79
N ASN A 98 -6.51 16.21 -17.80
CA ASN A 98 -5.82 15.74 -19.01
C ASN A 98 -5.50 14.25 -18.81
N TYR A 99 -5.88 13.41 -19.78
CA TYR A 99 -5.62 11.97 -19.74
C TYR A 99 -5.81 11.37 -21.14
N ALA A 100 -5.12 10.27 -21.43
CA ALA A 100 -5.36 9.55 -22.69
C ALA A 100 -6.69 8.82 -22.66
N PHE A 101 -7.38 8.78 -23.79
CA PHE A 101 -8.64 8.06 -23.97
C PHE A 101 -8.53 7.09 -25.15
N TYR A 102 -8.97 5.85 -24.91
CA TYR A 102 -9.22 4.87 -25.97
C TYR A 102 -10.73 4.78 -26.19
N PHE A 103 -11.18 5.21 -27.39
CA PHE A 103 -12.59 5.16 -27.74
C PHE A 103 -12.87 3.92 -28.57
N PHE A 104 -13.79 3.10 -28.09
CA PHE A 104 -14.33 1.93 -28.77
C PHE A 104 -15.78 2.19 -29.15
N SER A 105 -16.27 1.60 -30.27
CA SER A 105 -17.70 1.61 -30.57
C SER A 105 -18.41 0.59 -29.69
N TYR A 106 -19.52 0.97 -29.03
CA TYR A 106 -20.34 0.01 -28.28
C TYR A 106 -21.28 -0.81 -29.20
N GLU A 107 -21.36 -0.46 -30.47
CA GLU A 107 -22.17 -1.17 -31.49
C GLU A 107 -21.38 -2.34 -32.14
N ASP A 108 -20.06 -2.39 -31.97
CA ASP A 108 -19.25 -3.51 -32.47
C ASP A 108 -19.55 -4.77 -31.63
N GLU A 109 -19.82 -5.89 -32.31
CA GLU A 109 -20.03 -7.20 -31.66
C GLU A 109 -18.71 -7.72 -31.13
N ARG A 110 -18.73 -8.24 -29.88
CA ARG A 110 -17.55 -8.80 -29.19
C ARG A 110 -17.90 -10.13 -28.56
N THR A 111 -17.07 -11.13 -28.85
CA THR A 111 -17.13 -12.46 -28.22
C THR A 111 -15.99 -12.66 -27.21
N ILE A 112 -14.83 -12.04 -27.46
CA ILE A 112 -13.68 -11.99 -26.54
C ILE A 112 -13.58 -10.56 -26.00
N GLN A 113 -13.17 -10.44 -24.74
CA GLN A 113 -13.04 -9.14 -24.06
C GLN A 113 -14.36 -8.33 -24.11
N THR A 114 -15.48 -9.00 -23.87
CA THR A 114 -16.81 -8.39 -23.94
C THR A 114 -16.97 -7.28 -22.91
N ALA A 115 -17.86 -6.35 -23.17
CA ALA A 115 -18.19 -5.33 -22.19
C ALA A 115 -18.87 -5.94 -20.95
N SER A 116 -18.54 -5.41 -19.78
CA SER A 116 -19.14 -5.86 -18.51
C SER A 116 -20.58 -5.36 -18.31
N LEU A 117 -21.03 -4.42 -19.13
CA LEU A 117 -22.34 -3.76 -19.12
C LEU A 117 -23.10 -4.13 -20.41
N ASP A 118 -24.42 -4.33 -20.28
CA ASP A 118 -25.30 -4.40 -21.47
C ASP A 118 -25.45 -3.01 -22.10
N MET A 119 -24.95 -2.88 -23.32
CA MET A 119 -24.92 -1.63 -24.08
C MET A 119 -26.05 -1.50 -25.10
N SER A 120 -26.95 -2.48 -25.21
CA SER A 120 -28.03 -2.53 -26.20
C SER A 120 -29.04 -1.39 -26.12
N SER A 121 -29.16 -0.76 -24.95
CA SER A 121 -30.08 0.37 -24.69
C SER A 121 -29.45 1.75 -24.87
N LEU A 122 -28.16 1.83 -25.19
CA LEU A 122 -27.43 3.08 -25.32
C LEU A 122 -27.71 3.76 -26.65
N SER A 123 -27.65 5.08 -26.70
CA SER A 123 -27.90 5.83 -27.94
C SER A 123 -27.30 7.24 -27.92
N GLY A 124 -27.06 7.76 -29.11
CA GLY A 124 -26.66 9.16 -29.28
C GLY A 124 -25.31 9.48 -28.66
N ASN A 125 -25.31 10.42 -27.73
CA ASN A 125 -24.11 10.92 -27.04
C ASN A 125 -23.86 10.22 -25.69
N ASP A 126 -24.35 8.99 -25.54
CA ASP A 126 -24.04 8.19 -24.36
C ASP A 126 -22.57 7.73 -24.39
N ILE A 127 -21.90 7.82 -23.24
CA ILE A 127 -20.56 7.30 -23.04
C ILE A 127 -20.55 6.32 -21.86
N VAL A 128 -19.87 5.21 -22.05
CA VAL A 128 -19.55 4.28 -20.96
C VAL A 128 -18.10 4.49 -20.53
N LEU A 129 -17.92 4.83 -19.28
CA LEU A 129 -16.62 5.16 -18.70
C LEU A 129 -16.00 3.92 -18.02
N PRO A 130 -14.68 3.88 -17.78
CA PRO A 130 -14.11 2.91 -16.87
C PRO A 130 -14.63 3.16 -15.45
N ILE A 131 -14.87 2.08 -14.69
CA ILE A 131 -15.46 2.17 -13.34
C ILE A 131 -14.59 2.98 -12.36
N SER A 132 -13.29 3.13 -12.64
CA SER A 132 -12.39 3.99 -11.88
C SER A 132 -12.82 5.46 -11.84
N LEU A 133 -13.63 5.92 -12.80
CA LEU A 133 -14.19 7.27 -12.83
C LEU A 133 -15.53 7.39 -12.07
N SER A 134 -16.12 6.29 -11.61
CA SER A 134 -17.42 6.30 -10.90
C SER A 134 -17.48 7.18 -9.63
N PRO A 135 -16.39 7.45 -8.92
CA PRO A 135 -16.42 8.36 -7.78
C PRO A 135 -16.56 9.84 -8.16
N THR A 136 -16.14 10.19 -9.38
CA THR A 136 -16.18 11.58 -9.88
C THR A 136 -17.43 11.85 -10.72
N TYR A 137 -17.83 10.87 -11.52
CA TYR A 137 -18.96 10.96 -12.46
C TYR A 137 -20.02 9.94 -12.07
N SER A 138 -21.25 10.39 -11.87
CA SER A 138 -22.41 9.51 -11.66
C SER A 138 -23.14 9.23 -12.96
N VAL A 139 -23.85 8.11 -13.05
CA VAL A 139 -24.72 7.81 -14.19
C VAL A 139 -25.76 8.92 -14.35
N GLY A 140 -25.89 9.45 -15.57
CA GLY A 140 -26.72 10.60 -15.90
C GLY A 140 -25.99 11.95 -15.88
N ASP A 141 -24.79 12.03 -15.32
CA ASP A 141 -23.99 13.25 -15.40
C ASP A 141 -23.61 13.57 -16.85
N LYS A 142 -23.44 14.85 -17.12
CA LYS A 142 -22.91 15.32 -18.39
C LYS A 142 -21.46 15.71 -18.26
N MET A 143 -20.66 15.34 -19.24
CA MET A 143 -19.24 15.67 -19.33
C MET A 143 -18.87 16.23 -20.70
N GLU A 144 -17.84 17.02 -20.73
CA GLU A 144 -17.19 17.51 -21.93
C GLU A 144 -15.85 16.82 -22.12
N ILE A 145 -15.58 16.39 -23.33
CA ILE A 145 -14.29 15.84 -23.78
C ILE A 145 -13.77 16.73 -24.90
N LYS A 146 -12.58 17.30 -24.72
CA LYS A 146 -11.92 18.14 -25.73
C LYS A 146 -10.74 17.38 -26.33
N ILE A 147 -10.75 17.26 -27.67
CA ILE A 147 -9.71 16.65 -28.48
C ILE A 147 -9.24 17.70 -29.49
N GLY A 148 -7.99 18.13 -29.42
CA GLY A 148 -7.53 19.30 -30.17
C GLY A 148 -8.39 20.53 -29.87
N GLU A 149 -9.00 21.10 -30.91
CA GLU A 149 -9.89 22.25 -30.77
C GLU A 149 -11.39 21.87 -30.61
N ASN A 150 -11.75 20.60 -30.85
CA ASN A 150 -13.11 20.12 -30.85
C ASN A 150 -13.57 19.71 -29.44
N VAL A 151 -14.80 20.09 -29.07
CA VAL A 151 -15.40 19.75 -27.77
C VAL A 151 -16.65 18.92 -27.99
N TYR A 152 -16.70 17.76 -27.36
CA TYR A 152 -17.81 16.81 -27.44
C TYR A 152 -18.52 16.72 -26.09
N GLU A 153 -19.85 16.84 -26.10
CA GLU A 153 -20.69 16.65 -24.93
C GLU A 153 -21.22 15.23 -24.87
N PHE A 154 -20.98 14.55 -23.75
CA PHE A 154 -21.43 13.19 -23.50
C PHE A 154 -22.29 13.12 -22.22
N ARG A 155 -23.22 12.15 -22.21
CA ARG A 155 -23.95 11.73 -21.01
C ARG A 155 -23.38 10.40 -20.53
N VAL A 156 -22.97 10.34 -19.26
CA VAL A 156 -22.47 9.11 -18.65
C VAL A 156 -23.61 8.11 -18.52
N ALA A 157 -23.55 7.02 -19.25
CA ALA A 157 -24.61 6.00 -19.27
C ALA A 157 -24.33 4.83 -18.34
N GLY A 158 -23.05 4.56 -18.06
CA GLY A 158 -22.65 3.46 -17.17
C GLY A 158 -21.13 3.32 -17.08
N TYR A 159 -20.71 2.20 -16.51
CA TYR A 159 -19.29 1.91 -16.32
C TYR A 159 -18.96 0.53 -16.85
N ASN A 160 -17.79 0.42 -17.47
CA ASN A 160 -17.19 -0.83 -17.91
C ASN A 160 -16.05 -1.24 -16.99
N GLU A 161 -15.91 -2.54 -16.78
CA GLU A 161 -14.80 -3.18 -16.08
C GLU A 161 -13.99 -4.00 -17.07
N ASP A 162 -12.67 -3.83 -17.07
CA ASP A 162 -11.75 -4.55 -17.95
C ASP A 162 -10.72 -5.29 -17.09
N CYS A 163 -10.21 -6.44 -17.54
CA CYS A 163 -9.23 -7.22 -16.79
C CYS A 163 -7.76 -6.86 -17.13
N ILE A 164 -7.54 -6.16 -18.24
CA ILE A 164 -6.21 -5.79 -18.74
C ILE A 164 -5.99 -4.29 -18.58
N ILE A 165 -6.83 -3.46 -19.22
CA ILE A 165 -6.80 -2.00 -19.10
C ILE A 165 -7.75 -1.57 -17.98
N CYS A 166 -7.57 -2.09 -16.77
CA CYS A 166 -8.45 -1.80 -15.63
C CYS A 166 -7.91 -0.69 -14.74
N SER A 167 -6.61 -0.71 -14.45
CA SER A 167 -5.98 0.26 -13.57
C SER A 167 -5.42 1.44 -14.36
N PRO A 168 -5.94 2.66 -14.15
CA PRO A 168 -5.39 3.86 -14.80
C PRO A 168 -3.95 4.15 -14.34
N MET A 169 -3.46 3.47 -13.31
CA MET A 169 -2.09 3.62 -12.82
C MET A 169 -1.06 2.90 -13.69
N ASN A 170 -1.46 1.88 -14.45
CA ASN A 170 -0.53 1.10 -15.26
C ASN A 170 -0.51 1.53 -16.72
N PHE A 171 -1.67 1.92 -17.28
CA PHE A 171 -1.79 2.30 -18.68
C PHE A 171 -1.90 3.80 -18.91
N SER A 172 -2.16 4.60 -17.89
CA SER A 172 -2.41 6.03 -18.01
C SER A 172 -3.47 6.37 -19.07
N VAL A 173 -4.44 5.49 -19.28
CA VAL A 173 -5.50 5.63 -20.29
C VAL A 173 -6.86 5.21 -19.75
N TYR A 174 -7.91 5.85 -20.25
CA TYR A 174 -9.31 5.49 -20.02
C TYR A 174 -9.91 4.79 -21.22
N LYS A 175 -10.27 3.51 -21.08
CA LYS A 175 -11.03 2.76 -22.08
C LYS A 175 -12.50 3.12 -22.01
N CYS A 176 -13.01 3.79 -23.02
CA CYS A 176 -14.38 4.28 -23.09
C CYS A 176 -15.12 3.73 -24.30
N PHE A 177 -16.45 3.61 -24.19
CA PHE A 177 -17.29 3.19 -25.30
C PHE A 177 -18.26 4.30 -25.67
N VAL A 178 -18.36 4.58 -26.97
CA VAL A 178 -19.22 5.60 -27.58
C VAL A 178 -20.03 5.00 -28.72
N SER A 179 -21.04 5.69 -29.24
CA SER A 179 -21.78 5.22 -30.42
C SER A 179 -20.88 5.21 -31.66
N ASP A 180 -21.20 4.37 -32.62
CA ASP A 180 -20.47 4.30 -33.89
C ASP A 180 -20.46 5.67 -34.60
N LYS A 181 -21.58 6.38 -34.52
CA LYS A 181 -21.68 7.76 -35.04
C LYS A 181 -20.66 8.70 -34.39
N MET A 182 -20.53 8.66 -33.05
CA MET A 182 -19.57 9.50 -32.33
C MET A 182 -18.13 9.04 -32.58
N TYR A 183 -17.90 7.74 -32.67
CA TYR A 183 -16.61 7.15 -33.04
C TYR A 183 -16.13 7.70 -34.39
N GLU A 184 -16.95 7.60 -35.44
CA GLU A 184 -16.60 8.10 -36.74
C GLU A 184 -16.47 9.64 -36.75
N GLN A 185 -17.32 10.36 -36.04
CA GLN A 185 -17.20 11.80 -35.91
C GLN A 185 -15.86 12.22 -35.30
N ILE A 186 -15.47 11.63 -34.18
CA ILE A 186 -14.18 11.89 -33.53
C ILE A 186 -13.02 11.57 -34.50
N ARG A 187 -13.10 10.43 -35.21
CA ARG A 187 -12.10 10.00 -36.16
C ARG A 187 -11.88 11.00 -37.29
N PHE A 188 -12.97 11.50 -37.90
CA PHE A 188 -12.88 12.40 -39.04
C PHE A 188 -12.52 13.84 -38.68
N GLU A 189 -13.01 14.31 -37.52
CA GLU A 189 -12.78 15.70 -37.10
C GLU A 189 -11.40 15.92 -36.48
N ASN A 190 -10.70 14.83 -36.05
CA ASN A 190 -9.45 14.93 -35.27
C ASN A 190 -8.31 14.07 -35.85
N THR A 191 -8.16 14.03 -37.18
CA THR A 191 -7.16 13.17 -37.83
C THR A 191 -5.72 13.38 -37.40
N TYR A 192 -5.37 14.55 -36.85
CA TYR A 192 -4.04 14.86 -36.31
C TYR A 192 -3.86 14.52 -34.83
N TYR A 193 -4.96 14.38 -34.08
CA TYR A 193 -4.94 14.18 -32.62
C TYR A 193 -5.35 12.77 -32.22
N VAL A 194 -5.83 11.97 -33.17
CA VAL A 194 -6.36 10.64 -32.92
C VAL A 194 -5.77 9.66 -33.91
N SER A 195 -5.22 8.57 -33.40
CA SER A 195 -4.69 7.47 -34.22
C SER A 195 -5.72 6.34 -34.33
N ASN A 196 -5.90 5.81 -35.56
CA ASN A 196 -6.66 4.59 -35.76
C ASN A 196 -5.83 3.39 -35.31
N CYS A 197 -6.39 2.56 -34.46
CA CYS A 197 -5.69 1.42 -33.86
C CYS A 197 -6.57 0.17 -33.83
N LYS A 198 -5.91 -0.99 -33.73
CA LYS A 198 -6.52 -2.30 -33.56
C LYS A 198 -6.02 -2.98 -32.28
N ALA A 199 -6.93 -3.68 -31.61
CA ALA A 199 -6.64 -4.54 -30.47
C ALA A 199 -6.96 -5.98 -30.85
N TYR A 200 -5.94 -6.82 -30.89
CA TYR A 200 -6.06 -8.26 -31.13
C TYR A 200 -6.25 -8.95 -29.78
N ASN A 201 -7.45 -9.43 -29.52
CA ASN A 201 -7.82 -10.15 -28.30
C ASN A 201 -7.67 -11.64 -28.55
N ILE A 202 -6.69 -12.29 -27.93
CA ILE A 202 -6.26 -13.66 -28.21
C ILE A 202 -6.58 -14.55 -27.02
N GLN A 203 -7.18 -15.72 -27.28
CA GLN A 203 -7.40 -16.75 -26.28
C GLN A 203 -6.53 -17.98 -26.56
N LEU A 204 -5.94 -18.53 -25.50
CA LEU A 204 -5.06 -19.68 -25.58
C LEU A 204 -5.82 -20.99 -25.62
N SER A 205 -5.24 -22.01 -26.25
CA SER A 205 -5.79 -23.35 -26.37
C SER A 205 -5.44 -24.23 -25.16
N ASP A 206 -6.22 -25.29 -24.95
CA ASP A 206 -5.91 -26.32 -23.95
C ASP A 206 -4.53 -26.97 -24.14
N LYS A 207 -3.94 -26.88 -25.34
CA LYS A 207 -2.58 -27.36 -25.61
C LYS A 207 -1.54 -26.54 -24.86
N ALA A 208 -1.72 -25.22 -24.80
CA ALA A 208 -0.83 -24.31 -24.04
C ALA A 208 -0.81 -24.74 -22.56
N VAL A 209 -1.97 -24.96 -21.97
CA VAL A 209 -2.09 -25.41 -20.57
C VAL A 209 -1.46 -26.78 -20.36
N LYS A 210 -1.69 -27.74 -21.24
CA LYS A 210 -1.11 -29.10 -21.15
C LYS A 210 0.40 -29.14 -21.28
N LYS A 211 0.98 -28.23 -22.08
CA LYS A 211 2.42 -28.12 -22.26
C LYS A 211 3.10 -27.15 -21.28
N HIS A 212 2.35 -26.61 -20.32
CA HIS A 212 2.81 -25.63 -19.34
C HIS A 212 3.47 -24.38 -19.98
N LYS A 213 3.00 -23.99 -21.17
CA LYS A 213 3.38 -22.72 -21.80
C LYS A 213 2.60 -21.58 -21.16
N SER A 214 3.30 -20.57 -20.67
CA SER A 214 2.66 -19.36 -20.15
C SER A 214 2.18 -18.44 -21.27
N ASP A 215 1.23 -17.56 -20.97
CA ASP A 215 0.82 -16.49 -21.88
C ASP A 215 1.97 -15.53 -22.22
N GLU A 216 2.91 -15.31 -21.29
CA GLU A 216 4.13 -14.53 -21.52
C GLU A 216 5.03 -15.19 -22.57
N GLU A 217 5.31 -16.51 -22.45
CA GLU A 217 6.14 -17.24 -23.42
C GLU A 217 5.54 -17.23 -24.82
N ILE A 218 4.22 -17.42 -24.94
CA ILE A 218 3.53 -17.41 -26.23
C ILE A 218 3.50 -15.99 -26.81
N CYS A 219 3.32 -14.97 -25.99
CA CYS A 219 3.41 -13.58 -26.35
C CYS A 219 4.79 -13.22 -26.90
N ASP A 220 5.86 -13.68 -26.24
CA ASP A 220 7.24 -13.52 -26.68
C ASP A 220 7.51 -14.25 -28.00
N ASP A 221 6.97 -15.46 -28.18
CA ASP A 221 7.08 -16.21 -29.46
C ASP A 221 6.46 -15.41 -30.62
N ILE A 222 5.24 -14.88 -30.44
CA ILE A 222 4.54 -14.06 -31.43
C ILE A 222 5.31 -12.76 -31.73
N TYR A 223 5.75 -12.08 -30.68
CA TYR A 223 6.54 -10.85 -30.80
C TYR A 223 7.83 -11.08 -31.59
N ASN A 224 8.58 -12.12 -31.27
CA ASN A 224 9.84 -12.43 -31.92
C ASN A 224 9.63 -12.78 -33.38
N GLU A 225 8.61 -13.57 -33.71
CA GLU A 225 8.29 -13.92 -35.11
C GLU A 225 7.89 -12.69 -35.91
N PHE A 226 7.04 -11.83 -35.36
CA PHE A 226 6.63 -10.58 -35.98
C PHE A 226 7.81 -9.61 -36.16
N ASN A 227 8.65 -9.47 -35.18
CA ASN A 227 9.80 -8.58 -35.22
C ASN A 227 10.87 -9.04 -36.20
N ASN A 228 11.10 -10.36 -36.32
CA ASN A 228 11.98 -10.95 -37.34
C ASN A 228 11.47 -10.68 -38.74
N TRP A 229 10.16 -10.80 -38.96
CA TRP A 229 9.55 -10.43 -40.23
C TRP A 229 9.73 -8.93 -40.52
N TYR A 230 9.47 -8.07 -39.55
CA TYR A 230 9.61 -6.61 -39.71
C TYR A 230 11.03 -6.22 -40.10
N HIS A 231 12.04 -6.75 -39.45
CA HIS A 231 13.43 -6.48 -39.77
C HIS A 231 13.81 -7.01 -41.17
N ALA A 232 13.38 -8.21 -41.50
CA ALA A 232 13.62 -8.80 -42.83
C ALA A 232 12.96 -7.95 -43.95
N TYR A 233 11.73 -7.49 -43.71
CA TYR A 233 10.99 -6.65 -44.67
C TYR A 233 11.65 -5.27 -44.81
N LYS A 234 12.03 -4.62 -43.72
CA LYS A 234 12.71 -3.31 -43.70
C LYS A 234 14.08 -3.36 -44.40
N ASN A 235 14.81 -4.45 -44.29
CA ASN A 235 16.08 -4.64 -44.99
C ASN A 235 15.91 -4.63 -46.51
N VAL A 236 14.77 -5.08 -47.03
CA VAL A 236 14.43 -5.08 -48.49
C VAL A 236 13.78 -3.74 -48.90
N HIS A 237 13.07 -3.11 -47.98
CA HIS A 237 12.34 -1.84 -48.16
C HIS A 237 12.78 -0.82 -47.14
N PRO A 238 13.96 -0.17 -47.30
CA PRO A 238 14.53 0.71 -46.25
C PRO A 238 13.66 1.92 -45.88
N ASP A 239 12.82 2.36 -46.86
CA ASP A 239 11.90 3.50 -46.67
C ASP A 239 10.61 3.11 -45.89
N TYR A 240 10.41 1.81 -45.64
CA TYR A 240 9.26 1.35 -44.87
C TYR A 240 9.50 1.58 -43.39
N GLU A 241 8.68 2.42 -42.77
CA GLU A 241 8.59 2.59 -41.35
C GLU A 241 7.19 2.21 -40.88
N MET A 242 7.10 1.23 -40.01
CA MET A 242 5.84 0.87 -39.40
C MET A 242 5.39 2.01 -38.49
N SER A 243 4.15 2.47 -38.64
CA SER A 243 3.54 3.50 -37.83
C SER A 243 3.19 2.90 -36.42
N ILE A 244 3.97 2.88 -35.64
CA ILE A 244 4.51 3.21 -34.34
C ILE A 244 3.92 2.66 -33.06
N SER A 245 2.73 2.25 -32.89
CA SER A 245 2.30 1.70 -31.59
C SER A 245 2.08 0.20 -31.70
N LEU A 246 2.99 -0.59 -31.15
CA LEU A 246 2.85 -2.04 -31.07
C LEU A 246 3.15 -2.49 -29.63
N ASN A 247 2.12 -2.86 -28.91
CA ASN A 247 2.20 -3.31 -27.53
C ASN A 247 1.66 -4.72 -27.38
N PHE A 248 2.50 -5.63 -26.91
CA PHE A 248 2.13 -7.01 -26.58
C PHE A 248 1.88 -7.12 -25.08
N ILE A 249 0.69 -7.54 -24.70
CA ILE A 249 0.21 -7.48 -23.33
C ILE A 249 -0.32 -8.85 -22.89
N PRO A 250 0.51 -9.71 -22.28
CA PRO A 250 0.03 -10.95 -21.68
C PRO A 250 -0.76 -10.68 -20.38
N SER A 251 -1.87 -11.37 -20.21
CA SER A 251 -2.78 -11.14 -19.07
C SER A 251 -2.15 -11.47 -17.72
N GLY A 252 -1.24 -12.45 -17.67
CA GLY A 252 -0.49 -12.82 -16.47
C GLY A 252 0.39 -11.68 -15.96
N MET A 253 1.16 -11.05 -16.87
CA MET A 253 1.97 -9.87 -16.54
C MET A 253 1.09 -8.72 -16.05
N MET A 254 -0.02 -8.47 -16.71
CA MET A 254 -0.95 -7.40 -16.32
C MET A 254 -1.62 -7.65 -14.98
N LYS A 255 -1.99 -8.89 -14.69
CA LYS A 255 -2.50 -9.27 -13.37
C LYS A 255 -1.49 -8.91 -12.28
N VAL A 256 -0.22 -9.23 -12.48
CA VAL A 256 0.84 -8.90 -11.53
C VAL A 256 1.02 -7.39 -11.39
N ALA A 257 1.10 -6.66 -12.51
CA ALA A 257 1.24 -5.19 -12.51
C ALA A 257 0.07 -4.49 -11.79
N ASN A 258 -1.16 -4.90 -12.08
CA ASN A 258 -2.36 -4.35 -11.44
C ASN A 258 -2.42 -4.63 -9.92
N MET A 259 -1.77 -5.71 -9.45
CA MET A 259 -1.73 -6.08 -8.01
C MET A 259 -0.73 -5.30 -7.17
N ILE A 260 0.23 -4.59 -7.77
CA ILE A 260 1.31 -3.90 -7.05
C ILE A 260 0.75 -2.96 -5.98
N LEU A 261 -0.09 -2.02 -6.37
CA LEU A 261 -0.65 -1.03 -5.45
C LEU A 261 -1.60 -1.64 -4.41
N PRO A 262 -2.58 -2.48 -4.79
CA PRO A 262 -3.36 -3.23 -3.81
C PRO A 262 -2.49 -3.95 -2.77
N TYR A 263 -1.44 -4.64 -3.18
CA TYR A 263 -0.56 -5.35 -2.24
C TYR A 263 0.18 -4.42 -1.29
N ILE A 264 0.61 -3.25 -1.74
CA ILE A 264 1.20 -2.24 -0.85
C ILE A 264 0.19 -1.85 0.24
N PHE A 265 -1.03 -1.49 -0.13
CA PHE A 265 -2.08 -1.10 0.83
C PHE A 265 -2.47 -2.24 1.78
N ILE A 266 -2.62 -3.46 1.27
CA ILE A 266 -2.92 -4.65 2.07
C ILE A 266 -1.77 -4.93 3.05
N SER A 267 -0.52 -4.78 2.63
CA SER A 267 0.66 -4.96 3.50
C SER A 267 0.68 -3.94 4.65
N ILE A 268 0.28 -2.70 4.40
CA ILE A 268 0.13 -1.68 5.45
C ILE A 268 -0.88 -2.17 6.51
N ILE A 269 -2.07 -2.58 6.08
CA ILE A 269 -3.12 -3.07 6.98
C ILE A 269 -2.65 -4.31 7.76
N LEU A 270 -1.91 -5.21 7.11
CA LEU A 270 -1.34 -6.41 7.74
C LEU A 270 -0.37 -6.06 8.86
N VAL A 271 0.59 -5.18 8.60
CA VAL A 271 1.58 -4.77 9.61
C VAL A 271 0.89 -4.17 10.81
N PHE A 272 -0.09 -3.28 10.62
CA PHE A 272 -0.85 -2.72 11.74
C PHE A 272 -1.70 -3.78 12.46
N GLY A 273 -2.29 -4.72 11.75
CA GLY A 273 -2.99 -5.86 12.35
C GLY A 273 -2.09 -6.71 13.24
N LEU A 274 -0.87 -6.98 12.80
CA LEU A 274 0.14 -7.70 13.59
C LEU A 274 0.59 -6.90 14.82
N ILE A 275 0.80 -5.59 14.70
CA ILE A 275 1.11 -4.73 15.84
C ILE A 275 -0.01 -4.79 16.88
N ILE A 276 -1.27 -4.71 16.48
CA ILE A 276 -2.43 -4.83 17.37
C ILE A 276 -2.46 -6.20 18.05
N LEU A 277 -2.14 -7.28 17.33
CA LEU A 277 -2.03 -8.61 17.91
C LEU A 277 -0.95 -8.67 19.00
N VAL A 278 0.23 -8.11 18.75
CA VAL A 278 1.32 -8.04 19.74
C VAL A 278 0.89 -7.26 20.98
N ILE A 279 0.25 -6.10 20.79
CA ILE A 279 -0.31 -5.31 21.91
C ILE A 279 -1.31 -6.15 22.70
N SER A 280 -2.20 -6.87 22.02
CA SER A 280 -3.18 -7.75 22.64
C SER A 280 -2.51 -8.81 23.53
N LEU A 281 -1.41 -9.43 23.07
CA LEU A 281 -0.65 -10.40 23.85
C LEU A 281 -0.01 -9.78 25.10
N VAL A 282 0.54 -8.56 24.99
CA VAL A 282 1.11 -7.85 26.15
C VAL A 282 0.02 -7.49 27.18
N VAL A 283 -1.16 -7.06 26.70
CA VAL A 283 -2.32 -6.79 27.57
C VAL A 283 -2.81 -8.07 28.26
N ILE A 284 -2.80 -9.20 27.55
CA ILE A 284 -3.15 -10.52 28.11
C ILE A 284 -2.16 -10.91 29.22
N ASP A 285 -0.85 -10.79 28.97
CA ASP A 285 0.17 -11.06 29.99
C ASP A 285 -0.06 -10.25 31.27
N PHE A 286 -0.28 -8.94 31.09
CA PHE A 286 -0.58 -8.05 32.19
C PHE A 286 -1.89 -8.44 32.92
N SER A 287 -2.94 -8.76 32.19
CA SER A 287 -4.24 -9.17 32.75
C SER A 287 -4.14 -10.48 33.51
N ILE A 288 -3.45 -11.50 32.98
CA ILE A 288 -3.25 -12.79 33.65
C ILE A 288 -2.45 -12.60 34.94
N LYS A 289 -1.35 -11.86 34.90
CA LYS A 289 -0.55 -11.59 36.09
C LYS A 289 -1.34 -10.86 37.17
N ASN A 290 -2.12 -9.83 36.82
CA ASN A 290 -3.01 -9.15 37.72
C ASN A 290 -4.13 -10.07 38.27
N PHE A 291 -4.69 -10.95 37.41
CA PHE A 291 -5.68 -11.91 37.84
C PHE A 291 -5.12 -12.84 38.92
N ILE A 292 -3.94 -13.41 38.69
CA ILE A 292 -3.27 -14.30 39.66
C ILE A 292 -3.03 -13.57 40.96
N LEU A 293 -2.47 -12.34 40.92
CA LEU A 293 -2.18 -11.55 42.12
C LEU A 293 -3.44 -11.17 42.89
N ASN A 294 -4.50 -10.76 42.20
CA ASN A 294 -5.74 -10.34 42.87
C ASN A 294 -6.56 -11.53 43.42
N ASN A 295 -6.35 -12.74 42.91
CA ASN A 295 -7.02 -13.96 43.38
C ASN A 295 -6.11 -14.90 44.13
N MET A 296 -4.95 -14.42 44.60
CA MET A 296 -3.93 -15.25 45.24
C MET A 296 -4.48 -16.05 46.43
N LYS A 297 -5.29 -15.43 47.32
CA LYS A 297 -5.95 -16.10 48.45
C LYS A 297 -6.90 -17.21 48.03
N ASN A 298 -7.73 -16.94 47.00
CA ASN A 298 -8.66 -17.95 46.42
C ASN A 298 -7.88 -19.07 45.75
N THR A 299 -6.80 -18.75 45.02
CA THR A 299 -5.90 -19.72 44.42
C THR A 299 -5.28 -20.64 45.48
N GLY A 300 -4.78 -20.05 46.58
CA GLY A 300 -4.24 -20.82 47.70
C GLY A 300 -5.27 -21.73 48.37
N ILE A 301 -6.52 -21.30 48.50
CA ILE A 301 -7.62 -22.11 49.03
C ILE A 301 -7.92 -23.28 48.06
N MET A 302 -7.98 -23.05 46.76
CA MET A 302 -8.17 -24.10 45.76
C MET A 302 -7.04 -25.13 45.76
N GLU A 303 -5.80 -24.68 45.84
CA GLU A 303 -4.61 -25.52 45.91
C GLU A 303 -4.55 -26.31 47.22
N ALA A 304 -4.89 -25.69 48.34
CA ALA A 304 -5.06 -26.37 49.64
C ALA A 304 -6.21 -27.39 49.64
N SER A 305 -7.22 -27.21 48.79
CA SER A 305 -8.34 -28.13 48.59
C SER A 305 -7.99 -29.24 47.60
N GLY A 306 -6.73 -29.30 47.09
CA GLY A 306 -6.26 -30.38 46.22
C GLY A 306 -6.28 -30.10 44.71
N TYR A 307 -6.68 -28.91 44.29
CA TYR A 307 -6.59 -28.55 42.87
C TYR A 307 -5.14 -28.43 42.45
N THR A 308 -4.82 -29.01 41.31
CA THR A 308 -3.49 -28.94 40.68
C THR A 308 -3.31 -27.66 39.92
N VAL A 309 -2.06 -27.20 39.77
CA VAL A 309 -1.71 -26.05 38.90
C VAL A 309 -2.22 -26.23 37.47
N LYS A 310 -2.25 -27.47 36.96
CA LYS A 310 -2.77 -27.75 35.60
C LYS A 310 -4.27 -27.45 35.50
N GLU A 311 -5.05 -27.82 36.51
CA GLU A 311 -6.49 -27.55 36.56
C GLU A 311 -6.77 -26.05 36.65
N MET A 312 -6.01 -25.30 37.45
CA MET A 312 -6.13 -23.84 37.52
C MET A 312 -5.80 -23.16 36.19
N ILE A 313 -4.73 -23.60 35.51
CA ILE A 313 -4.39 -23.12 34.16
C ILE A 313 -5.51 -23.47 33.17
N SER A 314 -6.11 -24.68 33.26
CA SER A 314 -7.21 -25.09 32.39
C SER A 314 -8.47 -24.24 32.57
N ILE A 315 -8.81 -23.87 33.81
CA ILE A 315 -9.93 -22.97 34.11
C ILE A 315 -9.66 -21.58 33.45
N LEU A 316 -8.45 -21.04 33.63
CA LEU A 316 -8.07 -19.79 33.04
C LEU A 316 -8.10 -19.85 31.49
N LEU A 317 -7.60 -20.93 30.91
CA LEU A 317 -7.58 -21.17 29.47
C LEU A 317 -8.99 -21.20 28.89
N VAL A 318 -9.93 -21.98 29.49
CA VAL A 318 -11.31 -22.02 29.04
C VAL A 318 -11.96 -20.63 29.11
N GLN A 319 -11.71 -19.89 30.20
CA GLN A 319 -12.25 -18.55 30.39
C GLN A 319 -11.74 -17.57 29.31
N LEU A 320 -10.42 -17.54 29.04
CA LEU A 320 -9.82 -16.66 28.04
C LEU A 320 -10.20 -17.09 26.62
N LEU A 321 -10.26 -18.39 26.33
CA LEU A 321 -10.70 -18.89 25.02
C LEU A 321 -12.17 -18.55 24.75
N THR A 322 -13.04 -18.64 25.76
CA THR A 322 -14.44 -18.25 25.57
C THR A 322 -14.56 -16.76 25.23
N VAL A 323 -13.85 -15.89 25.95
CA VAL A 323 -13.90 -14.45 25.69
C VAL A 323 -13.24 -14.10 24.37
N SER A 324 -12.07 -14.71 24.04
CA SER A 324 -11.39 -14.48 22.75
C SER A 324 -12.20 -15.03 21.58
N GLY A 325 -12.85 -16.17 21.73
CA GLY A 325 -13.71 -16.74 20.71
C GLY A 325 -14.88 -15.80 20.39
N ILE A 326 -15.58 -15.30 21.41
CA ILE A 326 -16.67 -14.32 21.23
C ILE A 326 -16.12 -13.03 20.57
N GLY A 327 -14.98 -12.50 21.06
CA GLY A 327 -14.35 -11.32 20.49
C GLY A 327 -13.94 -11.52 19.04
N SER A 328 -13.30 -12.65 18.73
CA SER A 328 -12.84 -12.97 17.38
C SER A 328 -14.01 -13.16 16.41
N ILE A 329 -15.06 -13.88 16.81
CA ILE A 329 -16.25 -14.06 15.98
C ILE A 329 -16.92 -12.71 15.71
N ALA A 330 -17.07 -11.86 16.72
CA ALA A 330 -17.66 -10.53 16.55
C ALA A 330 -16.79 -9.64 15.62
N GLY A 331 -15.45 -9.67 15.76
CA GLY A 331 -14.53 -8.91 14.93
C GLY A 331 -14.56 -9.35 13.47
N VAL A 332 -14.49 -10.66 13.21
CA VAL A 332 -14.59 -11.23 11.86
C VAL A 332 -15.95 -10.94 11.24
N SER A 333 -17.05 -11.05 12.03
CA SER A 333 -18.40 -10.75 11.55
C SER A 333 -18.56 -9.28 11.14
N LEU A 334 -18.02 -8.34 11.93
CA LEU A 334 -18.00 -6.93 11.56
C LEU A 334 -17.14 -6.70 10.31
N GLY A 335 -15.98 -7.36 10.21
CA GLY A 335 -15.13 -7.32 9.02
C GLY A 335 -15.86 -7.79 7.78
N ALA A 336 -16.60 -8.90 7.87
CA ALA A 336 -17.42 -9.43 6.80
C ALA A 336 -18.55 -8.49 6.37
N LEU A 337 -19.16 -7.76 7.32
CA LEU A 337 -20.18 -6.75 7.02
C LEU A 337 -19.60 -5.50 6.36
N LEU A 338 -18.40 -5.09 6.74
CA LEU A 338 -17.78 -3.86 6.25
C LEU A 338 -16.89 -4.07 5.03
N GLN A 339 -16.57 -5.30 4.64
CA GLN A 339 -15.66 -5.62 3.54
C GLN A 339 -16.02 -4.92 2.22
N GLY A 340 -17.32 -4.79 1.89
CA GLY A 340 -17.77 -4.11 0.68
C GLY A 340 -17.41 -2.62 0.67
N LYS A 341 -17.50 -1.95 1.83
CA LYS A 341 -17.13 -0.55 1.98
C LYS A 341 -15.61 -0.34 1.97
N ILE A 342 -14.86 -1.27 2.56
CA ILE A 342 -13.41 -1.22 2.59
C ILE A 342 -12.85 -1.64 1.22
N GLY A 343 -13.47 -2.60 0.55
CA GLY A 343 -13.14 -3.02 -0.81
C GLY A 343 -13.29 -1.90 -1.85
N PHE A 344 -14.07 -0.84 -1.51
CA PHE A 344 -14.15 0.37 -2.31
C PHE A 344 -12.76 1.03 -2.52
N ILE A 345 -11.83 0.89 -1.57
CA ILE A 345 -10.43 1.34 -1.74
C ILE A 345 -9.76 0.59 -2.90
N ILE A 346 -10.06 -0.70 -3.03
CA ILE A 346 -9.54 -1.54 -4.11
C ILE A 346 -10.11 -1.12 -5.47
N LEU A 347 -11.35 -0.63 -5.51
CA LEU A 347 -11.95 -0.08 -6.72
C LEU A 347 -11.08 1.02 -7.33
N TYR A 348 -10.60 1.97 -6.51
CA TYR A 348 -9.73 3.05 -6.98
C TYR A 348 -8.39 2.54 -7.52
N LEU A 349 -7.86 1.50 -6.89
CA LEU A 349 -6.53 0.98 -7.24
C LEU A 349 -6.55 0.05 -8.46
N LEU A 350 -7.60 -0.78 -8.56
CA LEU A 350 -7.75 -1.77 -9.63
C LEU A 350 -8.60 -1.31 -10.81
N GLY A 351 -9.49 -0.33 -10.63
CA GLY A 351 -10.51 -0.01 -11.63
C GLY A 351 -11.53 -1.14 -11.81
N LEU A 352 -11.82 -1.90 -10.76
CA LEU A 352 -12.79 -2.99 -10.74
C LEU A 352 -13.73 -2.87 -9.55
N SER A 353 -14.98 -3.33 -9.68
CA SER A 353 -15.93 -3.34 -8.58
C SER A 353 -15.65 -4.45 -7.58
N TRP A 354 -15.84 -4.13 -6.30
CA TRP A 354 -15.68 -5.11 -5.23
C TRP A 354 -17.00 -5.87 -4.98
N ASN A 355 -17.19 -6.97 -5.66
CA ASN A 355 -18.39 -7.82 -5.54
C ASN A 355 -18.09 -9.17 -4.83
N GLN A 356 -16.99 -9.25 -4.09
CA GLN A 356 -16.56 -10.47 -3.45
C GLN A 356 -17.34 -10.76 -2.16
N LYS A 357 -17.74 -12.02 -1.99
CA LYS A 357 -18.29 -12.52 -0.73
C LYS A 357 -17.15 -12.76 0.27
N PRO A 358 -17.44 -12.69 1.61
CA PRO A 358 -16.47 -13.04 2.63
C PRO A 358 -15.93 -14.47 2.41
N ASP A 359 -14.62 -14.63 2.49
CA ASP A 359 -14.00 -15.95 2.40
C ASP A 359 -14.22 -16.73 3.71
N ILE A 360 -15.00 -17.78 3.65
CA ILE A 360 -15.35 -18.62 4.82
C ILE A 360 -14.10 -19.29 5.40
N ALA A 361 -13.16 -19.70 4.55
CA ALA A 361 -11.92 -20.33 5.01
C ALA A 361 -11.06 -19.33 5.78
N VAL A 362 -10.95 -18.08 5.29
CA VAL A 362 -10.28 -16.98 6.00
C VAL A 362 -10.99 -16.67 7.33
N LEU A 363 -12.33 -16.63 7.32
CA LEU A 363 -13.13 -16.37 8.52
C LEU A 363 -12.84 -17.39 9.62
N ILE A 364 -12.93 -18.69 9.29
CA ILE A 364 -12.66 -19.78 10.23
C ILE A 364 -11.17 -19.77 10.64
N GLY A 365 -10.27 -19.60 9.68
CA GLY A 365 -8.82 -19.60 9.91
C GLY A 365 -8.38 -18.51 10.87
N VAL A 366 -8.92 -17.29 10.77
CA VAL A 366 -8.60 -16.18 11.68
C VAL A 366 -9.10 -16.47 13.10
N VAL A 367 -10.34 -16.94 13.25
CA VAL A 367 -10.88 -17.27 14.58
C VAL A 367 -10.06 -18.38 15.25
N LEU A 368 -9.79 -19.46 14.53
CA LEU A 368 -9.00 -20.58 15.06
C LEU A 368 -7.56 -20.17 15.33
N GLY A 369 -6.93 -19.39 14.45
CA GLY A 369 -5.56 -18.90 14.59
C GLY A 369 -5.39 -18.01 15.83
N ILE A 370 -6.29 -17.07 16.06
CA ILE A 370 -6.25 -16.21 17.25
C ILE A 370 -6.50 -17.04 18.53
N CYS A 371 -7.49 -17.93 18.52
CA CYS A 371 -7.71 -18.83 19.65
C CYS A 371 -6.50 -19.71 19.94
N PHE A 372 -5.82 -20.23 18.92
CA PHE A 372 -4.61 -21.02 19.07
C PHE A 372 -3.46 -20.21 19.68
N ILE A 373 -3.21 -18.98 19.17
CA ILE A 373 -2.18 -18.08 19.69
C ILE A 373 -2.45 -17.77 21.17
N ILE A 374 -3.69 -17.43 21.51
CA ILE A 374 -4.10 -17.11 22.88
C ILE A 374 -3.97 -18.34 23.79
N ALA A 375 -4.37 -19.53 23.32
CA ALA A 375 -4.20 -20.76 24.06
C ALA A 375 -2.75 -21.04 24.41
N THR A 376 -1.88 -20.99 23.40
CA THR A 376 -0.43 -21.22 23.54
C THR A 376 0.18 -20.20 24.51
N PHE A 377 -0.18 -18.94 24.36
CA PHE A 377 0.32 -17.86 25.21
C PHE A 377 -0.18 -18.00 26.65
N THR A 378 -1.46 -18.35 26.87
CA THR A 378 -2.04 -18.59 28.18
C THR A 378 -1.34 -19.75 28.90
N LEU A 379 -1.05 -20.84 28.18
CA LEU A 379 -0.30 -21.98 28.74
C LEU A 379 1.13 -21.56 29.14
N PHE A 380 1.75 -20.68 28.39
CA PHE A 380 3.09 -20.14 28.70
C PHE A 380 3.07 -19.27 29.96
N VAL A 381 2.20 -18.24 30.00
CA VAL A 381 2.09 -17.29 31.12
C VAL A 381 1.50 -17.98 32.37
N GLY A 382 0.60 -18.91 32.21
CA GLY A 382 0.00 -19.67 33.30
C GLY A 382 1.03 -20.44 34.16
N ARG A 383 2.26 -20.66 33.65
CA ARG A 383 3.35 -21.24 34.44
C ARG A 383 3.75 -20.37 35.64
N GLU A 384 3.34 -19.09 35.68
CA GLU A 384 3.52 -18.22 36.83
C GLU A 384 2.83 -18.77 38.11
N TYR A 385 1.72 -19.54 37.97
CA TYR A 385 1.08 -20.24 39.11
C TYR A 385 2.05 -21.19 39.83
N LYS A 386 3.03 -21.77 39.16
CA LYS A 386 4.03 -22.65 39.78
C LYS A 386 5.02 -21.95 40.69
N LYS A 387 5.13 -20.62 40.60
CA LYS A 387 6.10 -19.83 41.36
C LYS A 387 5.56 -19.42 42.76
N THR A 388 4.26 -19.62 43.00
CA THR A 388 3.59 -19.21 44.23
C THR A 388 3.33 -20.46 45.08
N THR A 389 3.79 -20.45 46.34
CA THR A 389 3.50 -21.56 47.27
C THR A 389 2.13 -21.37 47.92
N VAL A 390 1.48 -22.48 48.31
CA VAL A 390 0.16 -22.46 49.01
C VAL A 390 0.18 -21.52 50.25
N LEU A 391 1.28 -21.57 51.00
CA LEU A 391 1.44 -20.75 52.19
C LEU A 391 1.55 -19.27 51.87
N GLU A 392 2.29 -18.91 50.82
CA GLU A 392 2.39 -17.53 50.36
C GLU A 392 1.06 -17.04 49.81
N ALA A 393 0.34 -17.88 49.05
CA ALA A 393 -0.97 -17.58 48.50
C ALA A 393 -2.02 -17.31 49.64
N LEU A 394 -2.08 -18.17 50.65
CA LEU A 394 -3.00 -18.02 51.77
C LEU A 394 -2.71 -16.78 52.63
N ARG A 395 -1.44 -16.36 52.74
CA ARG A 395 -1.03 -15.14 53.45
C ARG A 395 -1.22 -13.86 52.62
N GLY A 396 -1.82 -13.95 51.44
CA GLY A 396 -2.08 -12.80 50.58
C GLY A 396 -0.83 -12.26 49.87
N GLY A 397 0.23 -13.07 49.78
CA GLY A 397 1.54 -12.68 49.28
C GLY A 397 2.43 -12.10 50.38
N ILE A 398 3.70 -12.49 50.40
CA ILE A 398 4.68 -11.88 51.30
C ILE A 398 5.00 -10.50 50.71
N ASN A 399 4.51 -9.45 51.36
CA ASN A 399 5.01 -8.10 51.13
C ASN A 399 6.45 -8.02 51.67
N ASN A 400 7.42 -8.51 50.92
CA ASN A 400 8.82 -8.25 51.24
C ASN A 400 9.02 -6.73 51.11
N HIS A 401 9.05 -6.06 52.23
CA HIS A 401 9.51 -4.68 52.33
C HIS A 401 10.99 -4.66 51.93
N ASN A 402 11.24 -4.37 50.68
CA ASN A 402 12.56 -4.06 50.20
C ASN A 402 12.93 -2.67 50.74
N PHE A 403 13.74 -2.62 51.80
CA PHE A 403 14.35 -1.40 52.32
C PHE A 403 15.41 -0.83 51.36
N LYS A 404 15.05 -0.69 50.07
CA LYS A 404 15.91 -0.05 49.06
C LYS A 404 15.89 1.47 49.24
N LYS A 405 16.97 2.15 48.80
CA LYS A 405 17.12 3.60 48.80
C LYS A 405 15.79 4.30 48.47
N ASN A 406 15.33 5.15 49.38
CA ASN A 406 14.18 6.01 49.18
C ASN A 406 14.57 7.11 48.19
N LEU A 407 14.13 6.97 46.92
CA LEU A 407 14.50 7.88 45.84
C LEU A 407 13.86 9.28 46.02
N PHE A 408 12.70 9.37 46.65
CA PHE A 408 11.95 10.61 46.89
C PHE A 408 11.54 10.70 48.37
N PRO A 409 12.47 11.04 49.29
CA PRO A 409 12.14 11.22 50.68
C PRO A 409 11.32 12.51 50.88
N PHE A 410 10.25 12.44 51.70
CA PHE A 410 9.32 13.56 51.90
C PHE A 410 9.99 14.80 52.53
N ASP A 411 11.03 14.59 53.29
CA ASP A 411 11.81 15.63 53.95
C ASP A 411 12.76 16.41 53.02
N LYS A 412 13.04 15.87 51.84
CA LYS A 412 14.00 16.44 50.88
C LYS A 412 13.37 16.83 49.55
N THR A 413 12.09 16.55 49.33
CA THR A 413 11.37 16.86 48.10
C THR A 413 10.47 18.08 48.25
N SER A 414 10.61 19.06 47.32
CA SER A 414 9.81 20.28 47.28
C SER A 414 8.47 20.13 46.56
N PHE A 415 8.17 18.95 46.03
CA PHE A 415 6.92 18.70 45.30
C PHE A 415 5.72 18.55 46.25
N SER A 416 4.51 18.81 45.78
CA SER A 416 3.28 18.54 46.54
C SER A 416 3.20 17.07 46.94
N ILE A 417 2.53 16.78 48.05
CA ILE A 417 2.41 15.43 48.60
C ILE A 417 1.87 14.42 47.58
N PRO A 418 0.79 14.70 46.78
CA PRO A 418 0.31 13.78 45.76
C PRO A 418 1.35 13.45 44.67
N VAL A 419 2.13 14.46 44.27
CA VAL A 419 3.21 14.29 43.27
C VAL A 419 4.32 13.43 43.81
N THR A 420 4.77 13.68 45.03
CA THR A 420 5.85 12.92 45.69
C THR A 420 5.45 11.44 45.86
N ILE A 421 4.20 11.18 46.30
CA ILE A 421 3.67 9.81 46.41
C ILE A 421 3.62 9.14 45.04
N ALA A 422 3.18 9.84 44.01
CA ALA A 422 3.10 9.32 42.64
C ALA A 422 4.48 8.94 42.09
N LEU A 423 5.49 9.79 42.25
CA LEU A 423 6.86 9.51 41.80
C LEU A 423 7.47 8.34 42.60
N LYS A 424 7.26 8.29 43.91
CA LYS A 424 7.71 7.20 44.76
C LYS A 424 7.09 5.86 44.36
N ASP A 425 5.79 5.84 44.06
CA ASP A 425 5.07 4.64 43.61
C ASP A 425 5.58 4.15 42.23
N THR A 426 5.76 5.06 41.28
CA THR A 426 6.26 4.73 39.93
C THR A 426 7.67 4.15 39.99
N PHE A 427 8.62 4.86 40.58
CA PHE A 427 10.02 4.45 40.58
C PHE A 427 10.33 3.36 41.62
N GLY A 428 9.55 3.28 42.68
CA GLY A 428 9.67 2.22 43.73
C GLY A 428 9.18 0.86 43.24
N LYS A 429 8.22 0.83 42.30
CA LYS A 429 7.62 -0.38 41.72
C LYS A 429 7.87 -0.49 40.21
N PHE A 430 9.02 -0.03 39.74
CA PHE A 430 9.33 0.09 38.29
C PHE A 430 9.07 -1.20 37.50
N LYS A 431 9.40 -2.37 38.05
CA LYS A 431 9.11 -3.67 37.42
C LYS A 431 7.63 -3.87 37.08
N ALA A 432 6.73 -3.35 37.89
CA ALA A 432 5.29 -3.45 37.64
C ALA A 432 4.82 -2.50 36.53
N GLN A 433 5.60 -1.48 36.18
CA GLN A 433 5.30 -0.49 35.17
C GLN A 433 5.81 -0.88 33.77
N ILE A 434 6.66 -1.93 33.65
CA ILE A 434 7.24 -2.35 32.37
C ILE A 434 6.16 -2.67 31.33
N GLY A 435 5.07 -3.33 31.74
CA GLY A 435 3.96 -3.64 30.84
C GLY A 435 3.31 -2.38 30.24
N VAL A 436 3.12 -1.34 31.08
CA VAL A 436 2.59 -0.03 30.66
C VAL A 436 3.53 0.63 29.64
N ILE A 437 4.82 0.66 29.99
CA ILE A 437 5.86 1.25 29.14
C ILE A 437 5.89 0.56 27.76
N LEU A 438 5.84 -0.77 27.74
CA LEU A 438 5.83 -1.54 26.49
C LEU A 438 4.57 -1.27 25.65
N ILE A 439 3.39 -1.27 26.27
CA ILE A 439 2.14 -0.99 25.55
C ILE A 439 2.21 0.42 24.94
N MET A 440 2.60 1.43 25.71
CA MET A 440 2.68 2.80 25.22
C MET A 440 3.78 2.98 24.16
N ALA A 441 4.90 2.26 24.28
CA ALA A 441 5.96 2.28 23.28
C ALA A 441 5.51 1.70 21.94
N ILE A 442 4.82 0.55 21.95
CA ILE A 442 4.32 -0.07 20.73
C ILE A 442 3.23 0.79 20.08
N LEU A 443 2.36 1.42 20.89
CA LEU A 443 1.31 2.32 20.39
C LEU A 443 1.90 3.60 19.79
N ALA A 444 2.91 4.20 20.44
CA ALA A 444 3.60 5.36 19.92
C ALA A 444 4.37 5.05 18.64
N PHE A 445 5.02 3.89 18.58
CA PHE A 445 5.65 3.36 17.36
C PHE A 445 4.63 3.23 16.24
N SER A 446 3.48 2.57 16.51
CA SER A 446 2.43 2.36 15.52
C SER A 446 1.85 3.67 14.98
N ALA A 447 1.52 4.62 15.87
CA ALA A 447 0.98 5.91 15.48
C ALA A 447 1.99 6.74 14.66
N ALA A 448 3.28 6.74 15.06
CA ALA A 448 4.33 7.45 14.35
C ALA A 448 4.60 6.82 12.97
N MET A 449 4.57 5.48 12.85
CA MET A 449 4.62 4.78 11.57
C MET A 449 3.48 5.20 10.66
N GLY A 450 2.23 5.20 11.15
CA GLY A 450 1.07 5.61 10.36
C GLY A 450 1.18 7.05 9.87
N PHE A 451 1.65 7.96 10.75
CA PHE A 451 1.84 9.36 10.37
C PHE A 451 2.96 9.53 9.35
N GLY A 452 4.09 8.85 9.54
CA GLY A 452 5.20 8.86 8.59
C GLY A 452 4.79 8.30 7.22
N MET A 453 3.97 7.24 7.19
CA MET A 453 3.43 6.72 5.92
C MET A 453 2.58 7.76 5.19
N TYR A 454 1.76 8.51 5.92
CA TYR A 454 1.00 9.60 5.33
C TYR A 454 1.91 10.72 4.80
N GLU A 455 2.97 11.07 5.52
CA GLU A 455 3.91 12.11 5.07
C GLU A 455 4.67 11.68 3.81
N ASN A 456 5.17 10.45 3.78
CA ASN A 456 6.00 9.96 2.68
C ASN A 456 5.23 9.44 1.46
N LEU A 457 4.02 8.91 1.65
CA LEU A 457 3.25 8.32 0.55
C LEU A 457 1.98 9.11 0.19
N GLY A 458 1.53 10.01 1.05
CA GLY A 458 0.25 10.70 0.88
C GLY A 458 0.31 12.21 0.83
N LYS A 459 1.36 12.83 1.33
CA LYS A 459 1.48 14.29 1.39
C LYS A 459 2.50 14.84 0.41
N ASP A 460 3.67 14.21 0.35
CA ASP A 460 4.82 14.65 -0.41
C ASP A 460 5.02 13.75 -1.64
N VAL A 461 4.81 14.33 -2.83
CA VAL A 461 4.98 13.61 -4.10
C VAL A 461 6.45 13.26 -4.32
N ASP A 462 7.37 14.15 -3.97
CA ASP A 462 8.81 13.89 -4.12
C ASP A 462 9.27 12.75 -3.21
N ALA A 463 8.70 12.63 -2.00
CA ALA A 463 8.98 11.52 -1.11
C ALA A 463 8.45 10.19 -1.68
N LEU A 464 7.24 10.22 -2.27
CA LEU A 464 6.66 9.05 -2.96
C LEU A 464 7.56 8.63 -4.14
N LEU A 465 7.97 9.57 -4.98
CA LEU A 465 8.85 9.30 -6.12
C LEU A 465 10.21 8.73 -5.67
N ARG A 466 10.80 9.28 -4.61
CA ARG A 466 12.04 8.73 -4.01
C ARG A 466 11.86 7.28 -3.58
N ILE A 467 10.77 6.98 -2.88
CA ILE A 467 10.50 5.62 -2.39
C ILE A 467 10.20 4.67 -3.56
N SER A 468 9.44 5.12 -4.54
CA SER A 468 9.04 4.29 -5.69
C SER A 468 10.15 4.10 -6.74
N GLY A 469 11.22 4.89 -6.67
CA GLY A 469 12.27 4.89 -7.69
C GLY A 469 11.76 5.31 -9.06
N LEU A 470 10.89 6.31 -9.08
CA LEU A 470 10.31 6.90 -10.28
C LEU A 470 10.81 8.32 -10.47
N ASP A 471 11.00 8.71 -11.72
CA ASP A 471 11.17 10.10 -12.11
C ASP A 471 9.83 10.69 -12.54
N MET A 472 9.65 11.97 -12.28
CA MET A 472 8.49 12.72 -12.74
C MET A 472 8.97 14.09 -13.21
N PRO A 473 9.28 14.22 -14.51
CA PRO A 473 9.62 15.51 -15.10
C PRO A 473 8.43 16.46 -15.01
N HIS A 474 8.68 17.76 -15.14
CA HIS A 474 7.60 18.75 -15.12
C HIS A 474 6.82 18.76 -16.45
N ALA A 475 7.54 18.60 -17.55
CA ALA A 475 6.95 18.51 -18.88
C ALA A 475 7.62 17.40 -19.71
N VAL A 476 6.88 16.87 -20.68
CA VAL A 476 7.36 15.89 -21.65
C VAL A 476 6.88 16.30 -23.04
N THR A 477 7.76 16.19 -24.01
CA THR A 477 7.43 16.29 -25.43
C THR A 477 8.17 15.20 -26.19
N THR A 478 7.87 15.02 -27.45
CA THR A 478 8.53 14.02 -28.32
C THR A 478 9.40 14.74 -29.36
N GLY A 479 10.65 14.36 -29.48
CA GLY A 479 11.56 15.00 -30.41
C GLY A 479 12.93 14.35 -30.53
N ASP A 480 13.77 14.95 -31.33
CA ASP A 480 15.15 14.55 -31.58
C ASP A 480 16.15 15.34 -30.71
N GLU A 481 17.43 15.06 -30.91
CA GLU A 481 18.53 15.72 -30.18
C GLU A 481 18.62 17.23 -30.45
N SER A 482 18.29 17.66 -31.68
CA SER A 482 18.29 19.08 -32.05
C SER A 482 17.24 19.84 -31.25
N MET A 483 16.06 19.24 -31.10
CA MET A 483 14.98 19.80 -30.32
C MET A 483 15.31 19.83 -28.82
N GLU A 484 15.92 18.77 -28.26
CA GLU A 484 16.41 18.76 -26.88
C GLU A 484 17.39 19.90 -26.61
N ASN A 485 18.37 20.08 -27.52
CA ASN A 485 19.38 21.14 -27.39
C ASN A 485 18.76 22.54 -27.44
N THR A 486 17.71 22.73 -28.23
CA THR A 486 16.96 23.99 -28.26
C THR A 486 16.22 24.23 -26.97
N ILE A 487 15.47 23.24 -26.46
CA ILE A 487 14.72 23.30 -25.21
C ILE A 487 15.66 23.57 -24.01
N LYS A 488 16.84 22.96 -24.00
CA LYS A 488 17.87 23.17 -22.97
C LYS A 488 18.33 24.63 -22.86
N SER A 489 18.18 25.43 -23.93
CA SER A 489 18.54 26.84 -23.95
C SER A 489 17.45 27.77 -23.39
N PHE A 490 16.24 27.26 -23.07
CA PHE A 490 15.15 28.09 -22.58
C PHE A 490 15.43 28.64 -21.17
N GLU A 491 14.90 29.82 -20.89
CA GLU A 491 15.09 30.47 -19.60
C GLU A 491 14.45 29.70 -18.44
N SER A 492 13.30 29.08 -18.72
CA SER A 492 12.51 28.30 -17.77
C SER A 492 13.13 26.94 -17.41
N VAL A 493 14.04 26.41 -18.23
CA VAL A 493 14.53 25.02 -18.15
C VAL A 493 15.79 24.90 -17.29
N GLU A 494 15.77 23.98 -16.32
CA GLU A 494 16.92 23.64 -15.48
C GLU A 494 17.75 22.53 -16.13
N LYS A 495 17.09 21.44 -16.53
CA LYS A 495 17.74 20.32 -17.22
C LYS A 495 16.76 19.58 -18.12
N THR A 496 17.32 18.90 -19.11
CA THR A 496 16.61 18.01 -20.02
C THR A 496 17.34 16.69 -20.15
N TYR A 497 16.62 15.66 -20.52
CA TYR A 497 17.18 14.38 -20.97
C TYR A 497 16.17 13.69 -21.89
N ARG A 498 16.69 12.93 -22.84
CA ARG A 498 15.86 12.05 -23.69
C ARG A 498 15.87 10.65 -23.14
N ASP A 499 14.73 9.97 -23.21
CA ASP A 499 14.65 8.55 -22.91
C ASP A 499 13.63 7.81 -23.74
N ILE A 500 13.79 6.50 -23.79
CA ILE A 500 12.82 5.57 -24.35
C ILE A 500 12.90 4.24 -23.61
N TYR A 501 11.77 3.54 -23.52
CA TYR A 501 11.69 2.19 -23.00
C TYR A 501 11.70 1.21 -24.15
N TYR A 502 12.64 0.26 -24.16
CA TYR A 502 12.82 -0.71 -25.24
C TYR A 502 13.01 -2.13 -24.67
N GLY A 503 12.41 -3.12 -25.36
CA GLY A 503 12.57 -4.54 -25.00
C GLY A 503 13.94 -5.06 -25.41
N THR A 504 14.74 -5.54 -24.49
CA THR A 504 16.05 -6.17 -24.76
C THR A 504 16.14 -7.51 -24.03
N GLU A 505 17.06 -8.35 -24.43
CA GLU A 505 17.31 -9.63 -23.79
C GLU A 505 18.62 -9.58 -23.04
N PHE A 506 18.59 -9.89 -21.73
CA PHE A 506 19.77 -9.94 -20.88
C PHE A 506 20.17 -11.40 -20.60
N GLN A 507 21.44 -11.73 -20.82
CA GLN A 507 21.97 -13.05 -20.60
C GLN A 507 23.16 -13.01 -19.63
N ALA A 508 23.07 -13.81 -18.55
CA ALA A 508 24.14 -14.01 -17.56
C ALA A 508 24.32 -15.51 -17.30
N GLY A 509 25.43 -16.07 -17.75
CA GLY A 509 25.66 -17.52 -17.73
C GLY A 509 24.57 -18.27 -18.53
N SER A 510 23.84 -19.17 -17.86
CA SER A 510 22.74 -19.95 -18.46
C SER A 510 21.36 -19.26 -18.33
N LYS A 511 21.29 -18.14 -17.63
CA LYS A 511 20.02 -17.42 -17.44
C LYS A 511 19.84 -16.35 -18.51
N THR A 512 18.68 -16.34 -19.12
CA THR A 512 18.25 -15.34 -20.11
C THR A 512 16.92 -14.77 -19.66
N LYS A 513 16.75 -13.44 -19.77
CA LYS A 513 15.53 -12.72 -19.43
C LYS A 513 15.24 -11.64 -20.46
N SER A 514 14.00 -11.58 -20.94
CA SER A 514 13.47 -10.41 -21.64
C SER A 514 13.25 -9.29 -20.62
N VAL A 515 13.77 -8.11 -20.89
CA VAL A 515 13.86 -7.00 -19.95
C VAL A 515 13.47 -5.70 -20.64
N THR A 516 12.55 -4.98 -20.08
CA THR A 516 12.33 -3.59 -20.47
C THR A 516 13.52 -2.76 -20.02
N THR A 517 14.25 -2.19 -20.98
CA THR A 517 15.42 -1.36 -20.73
C THR A 517 15.09 0.10 -21.01
N ARG A 518 15.35 0.95 -20.03
CA ARG A 518 15.29 2.40 -20.18
C ARG A 518 16.60 2.89 -20.75
N ILE A 519 16.55 3.45 -21.94
CA ILE A 519 17.68 3.99 -22.68
C ILE A 519 17.66 5.48 -22.53
N ILE A 520 18.77 6.09 -22.05
CA ILE A 520 18.80 7.47 -21.55
C ILE A 520 19.94 8.22 -22.24
N SER A 521 19.67 9.45 -22.70
CA SER A 521 20.69 10.30 -23.36
C SER A 521 21.74 10.79 -22.37
N ASP A 522 21.32 11.26 -21.22
CA ASP A 522 22.19 11.79 -20.16
C ASP A 522 21.81 11.22 -18.79
N THR A 523 22.56 10.21 -18.36
CA THR A 523 22.34 9.58 -17.05
C THR A 523 22.76 10.50 -15.88
N SER A 524 23.49 11.59 -16.12
CA SER A 524 23.84 12.57 -15.08
C SER A 524 22.63 13.43 -14.68
N ALA A 525 21.61 13.51 -15.53
CA ALA A 525 20.36 14.19 -15.22
C ALA A 525 19.44 13.34 -14.30
N MET A 526 19.75 12.06 -14.15
CA MET A 526 18.93 11.16 -13.35
C MET A 526 19.12 11.36 -11.85
N ARG A 527 18.14 10.96 -11.08
CA ARG A 527 18.13 11.01 -9.62
C ARG A 527 19.15 10.02 -9.02
N GLU A 528 20.08 10.53 -8.22
CA GLU A 528 21.05 9.67 -7.52
C GLU A 528 20.42 8.79 -6.44
N ASP A 529 19.29 9.21 -5.86
CA ASP A 529 18.60 8.46 -4.80
C ASP A 529 17.87 7.19 -5.29
N MET A 530 17.74 6.99 -6.60
CA MET A 530 17.31 5.73 -7.20
C MET A 530 18.39 4.63 -7.09
N ILE A 531 19.66 5.01 -6.93
CA ILE A 531 20.78 4.07 -6.83
C ILE A 531 20.83 3.51 -5.41
N VAL A 532 20.77 2.19 -5.32
CA VAL A 532 20.93 1.46 -4.06
C VAL A 532 22.40 1.19 -3.78
N GLU A 533 23.13 0.78 -4.83
CA GLU A 533 24.54 0.41 -4.77
C GLU A 533 25.18 0.67 -6.14
N GLY A 534 26.44 1.10 -6.15
CA GLY A 534 27.17 1.41 -7.39
C GLY A 534 26.82 2.80 -7.95
N ARG A 535 26.64 2.90 -9.26
CA ARG A 535 26.36 4.17 -9.98
C ARG A 535 25.56 3.97 -11.25
N TRP A 536 25.04 5.06 -11.81
CA TRP A 536 24.46 5.09 -13.15
C TRP A 536 25.51 4.71 -14.22
N PRO A 537 25.09 4.06 -15.34
CA PRO A 537 25.93 3.85 -16.51
C PRO A 537 26.40 5.20 -17.08
N LYS A 538 27.69 5.29 -17.40
CA LYS A 538 28.29 6.51 -18.01
C LYS A 538 28.91 6.26 -19.36
N HIS A 539 29.27 5.01 -19.63
CA HIS A 539 29.97 4.60 -20.84
C HIS A 539 29.11 3.65 -21.68
N GLU A 540 29.38 3.58 -22.96
CA GLU A 540 28.65 2.75 -23.92
C GLU A 540 28.67 1.23 -23.62
N ASN A 541 29.62 0.75 -22.83
CA ASN A 541 29.74 -0.65 -22.44
C ASN A 541 29.25 -0.93 -21.00
N GLU A 542 28.43 -0.05 -20.47
CA GLU A 542 27.93 -0.13 -19.10
C GLU A 542 26.41 -0.28 -19.06
N VAL A 543 25.92 -1.00 -18.03
CA VAL A 543 24.50 -1.18 -17.77
C VAL A 543 24.24 -1.20 -16.27
N ALA A 544 23.11 -0.68 -15.85
CA ALA A 544 22.62 -0.86 -14.48
C ALA A 544 21.34 -1.70 -14.49
N LEU A 545 21.11 -2.41 -13.39
CA LEU A 545 20.01 -3.37 -13.28
C LEU A 545 19.08 -2.97 -12.15
N GLY A 546 17.79 -3.22 -12.34
CA GLY A 546 16.85 -3.24 -11.23
C GLY A 546 17.28 -4.28 -10.18
N THR A 547 17.13 -3.95 -8.90
CA THR A 547 17.55 -4.83 -7.78
C THR A 547 16.94 -6.23 -7.87
N LYS A 548 15.69 -6.33 -8.32
CA LYS A 548 14.99 -7.61 -8.51
C LYS A 548 15.61 -8.40 -9.66
N LEU A 549 15.85 -7.77 -10.81
CA LEU A 549 16.47 -8.38 -11.97
C LEU A 549 17.87 -8.91 -11.64
N ALA A 550 18.70 -8.09 -10.99
CA ALA A 550 20.03 -8.50 -10.57
C ALA A 550 20.01 -9.73 -9.66
N SER A 551 19.08 -9.77 -8.71
CA SER A 551 18.88 -10.90 -7.81
C SER A 551 18.43 -12.16 -8.55
N ASP A 552 17.47 -12.06 -9.45
CA ASP A 552 16.93 -13.20 -10.21
C ASP A 552 17.97 -13.79 -11.18
N MET A 553 18.79 -12.94 -11.77
CA MET A 553 19.90 -13.34 -12.65
C MET A 553 21.16 -13.76 -11.88
N ASN A 554 21.23 -13.49 -10.59
CA ASN A 554 22.40 -13.73 -9.72
C ASN A 554 23.66 -13.02 -10.25
N VAL A 555 23.53 -11.73 -10.56
CA VAL A 555 24.59 -10.89 -11.14
C VAL A 555 25.05 -9.88 -10.09
N SER A 556 26.35 -9.64 -10.01
CA SER A 556 27.00 -8.68 -9.12
C SER A 556 27.51 -7.46 -9.87
N ILE A 557 27.68 -6.34 -9.16
CA ILE A 557 28.34 -5.15 -9.72
C ILE A 557 29.78 -5.51 -10.11
N GLY A 558 30.17 -5.13 -11.32
CA GLY A 558 31.45 -5.50 -11.92
C GLY A 558 31.39 -6.74 -12.81
N ASP A 559 30.33 -7.55 -12.72
CA ASP A 559 30.15 -8.67 -13.62
C ASP A 559 29.87 -8.19 -15.05
N THR A 560 30.23 -9.04 -16.01
CA THR A 560 29.92 -8.83 -17.43
C THR A 560 28.73 -9.67 -17.81
N ILE A 561 27.73 -9.03 -18.42
CA ILE A 561 26.53 -9.68 -18.98
C ILE A 561 26.43 -9.41 -20.47
N THR A 562 25.74 -10.26 -21.20
CA THR A 562 25.42 -10.03 -22.61
C THR A 562 24.04 -9.40 -22.73
N VAL A 563 23.93 -8.31 -23.47
CA VAL A 563 22.65 -7.70 -23.84
C VAL A 563 22.45 -7.91 -25.33
N LYS A 564 21.23 -8.30 -25.69
CA LYS A 564 20.84 -8.56 -27.09
C LYS A 564 19.68 -7.67 -27.50
N ASN A 565 19.68 -7.32 -28.78
CA ASN A 565 18.58 -6.67 -29.49
C ASN A 565 18.41 -7.41 -30.83
N GLY A 566 17.43 -8.30 -30.90
CA GLY A 566 17.31 -9.24 -32.04
C GLY A 566 18.57 -10.12 -32.16
N GLU A 567 19.20 -10.10 -33.34
CA GLU A 567 20.44 -10.87 -33.64
C GLU A 567 21.72 -10.19 -33.09
N GLU A 568 21.65 -8.87 -32.87
CA GLU A 568 22.81 -8.11 -32.42
C GLU A 568 23.01 -8.28 -30.90
N LYS A 569 24.24 -8.48 -30.48
CA LYS A 569 24.58 -8.68 -29.07
C LYS A 569 25.94 -8.11 -28.73
N ASN A 570 26.05 -7.62 -27.49
CA ASN A 570 27.33 -7.13 -26.99
C ASN A 570 27.45 -7.37 -25.47
N SER A 571 28.68 -7.26 -24.96
CA SER A 571 28.97 -7.41 -23.55
C SER A 571 28.98 -6.07 -22.83
N TYR A 572 28.38 -6.04 -21.64
CA TYR A 572 28.25 -4.87 -20.79
C TYR A 572 28.67 -5.18 -19.34
N ILE A 573 29.28 -4.19 -18.70
CA ILE A 573 29.66 -4.24 -17.29
C ILE A 573 28.51 -3.71 -16.44
N VAL A 574 28.09 -4.44 -15.44
CA VAL A 574 27.08 -3.99 -14.48
C VAL A 574 27.69 -2.98 -13.51
N THR A 575 27.20 -1.73 -13.55
CA THR A 575 27.78 -0.61 -12.77
C THR A 575 27.00 -0.27 -11.53
N GLY A 576 25.74 -0.67 -11.43
CA GLY A 576 24.90 -0.34 -10.29
C GLY A 576 23.59 -1.07 -10.24
N TYR A 577 22.98 -0.99 -9.06
CA TYR A 577 21.63 -1.48 -8.81
C TYR A 577 20.71 -0.31 -8.52
N LEU A 578 19.58 -0.29 -9.23
CA LEU A 578 18.51 0.67 -9.04
C LEU A 578 17.29 -0.01 -8.45
N GLN A 579 16.55 0.69 -7.61
CA GLN A 579 15.27 0.20 -7.15
C GLN A 579 14.15 1.02 -7.80
N THR A 580 13.14 0.33 -8.28
CA THR A 580 11.98 0.91 -8.94
C THR A 580 10.77 0.00 -8.81
N PHE A 581 9.56 0.59 -8.80
CA PHE A 581 8.33 -0.16 -8.96
C PHE A 581 8.05 -0.54 -10.42
N ASN A 582 8.65 0.18 -11.40
CA ASN A 582 8.47 -0.12 -12.80
C ASN A 582 8.84 -1.58 -13.08
N ASN A 583 7.98 -2.29 -13.79
CA ASN A 583 8.09 -3.71 -14.10
C ASN A 583 8.52 -4.55 -12.89
N MET A 584 8.04 -4.21 -11.68
CA MET A 584 8.38 -4.88 -10.41
C MET A 584 9.89 -4.94 -10.13
N GLY A 585 10.66 -3.96 -10.57
CA GLY A 585 12.11 -3.94 -10.45
C GLY A 585 12.85 -4.81 -11.48
N MET A 586 12.13 -5.34 -12.48
CA MET A 586 12.68 -6.09 -13.62
C MET A 586 13.04 -5.13 -14.77
N MET A 587 13.96 -4.22 -14.53
CA MET A 587 14.35 -3.16 -15.45
C MET A 587 15.86 -3.18 -15.72
N GLY A 588 16.22 -2.88 -16.99
CA GLY A 588 17.57 -2.50 -17.38
C GLY A 588 17.70 -0.99 -17.59
N TYR A 589 18.91 -0.48 -17.49
CA TYR A 589 19.23 0.93 -17.73
C TYR A 589 20.55 1.05 -18.46
N MET A 590 20.57 1.76 -19.58
CA MET A 590 21.77 1.99 -20.38
C MET A 590 21.76 3.37 -21.05
N THR A 591 22.90 3.80 -21.53
CA THR A 591 23.02 5.02 -22.34
C THR A 591 22.53 4.78 -23.77
N MET A 592 22.21 5.86 -24.52
CA MET A 592 21.91 5.76 -25.94
C MET A 592 23.10 5.18 -26.73
N ASP A 593 24.33 5.62 -26.45
CA ASP A 593 25.54 5.06 -27.07
C ASP A 593 25.69 3.54 -26.76
N GLY A 594 25.29 3.14 -25.56
CA GLY A 594 25.24 1.73 -25.19
C GLY A 594 24.25 0.94 -26.03
N PHE A 595 23.11 1.49 -26.35
CA PHE A 595 22.11 0.85 -27.18
C PHE A 595 22.55 0.74 -28.66
N GLU A 596 23.29 1.74 -29.15
CA GLU A 596 23.85 1.70 -30.51
C GLU A 596 24.82 0.52 -30.72
N ARG A 597 25.54 0.08 -29.68
CA ARG A 597 26.45 -1.08 -29.75
C ARG A 597 25.76 -2.41 -30.04
N ILE A 598 24.45 -2.49 -29.85
CA ILE A 598 23.60 -3.65 -30.20
C ILE A 598 22.66 -3.34 -31.37
N GLY A 599 23.11 -2.44 -32.27
CA GLY A 599 22.37 -2.09 -33.48
C GLY A 599 21.12 -1.24 -33.27
N GLY A 600 20.90 -0.73 -32.01
CA GLY A 600 19.80 0.15 -31.72
C GLY A 600 20.06 1.57 -32.22
N TYR A 601 19.06 2.20 -32.80
CA TYR A 601 19.12 3.61 -33.21
C TYR A 601 17.83 4.32 -32.81
N ILE A 602 17.98 5.42 -32.08
CA ILE A 602 16.85 6.22 -31.58
C ILE A 602 16.95 7.62 -32.15
N ARG A 603 16.15 7.92 -33.16
CA ARG A 603 16.06 9.27 -33.73
C ARG A 603 15.15 10.17 -32.92
N VAL A 604 14.00 9.68 -32.58
CA VAL A 604 12.95 10.40 -31.86
C VAL A 604 12.62 9.67 -30.55
N SER A 605 12.53 10.41 -29.47
CA SER A 605 12.28 9.87 -28.13
C SER A 605 11.53 10.89 -27.28
N SER A 606 11.11 10.51 -26.09
CA SER A 606 10.58 11.45 -25.11
C SER A 606 11.69 12.41 -24.67
N ILE A 607 11.43 13.70 -24.69
CA ILE A 607 12.27 14.76 -24.09
C ILE A 607 11.62 15.16 -22.78
N ASN A 608 12.29 14.84 -21.70
CA ASN A 608 11.87 15.14 -20.35
C ASN A 608 12.46 16.48 -19.91
N VAL A 609 11.64 17.36 -19.33
CA VAL A 609 12.03 18.72 -18.97
C VAL A 609 11.78 18.99 -17.49
N GLU A 610 12.79 19.46 -16.78
CA GLU A 610 12.67 19.99 -15.43
C GLU A 610 12.85 21.50 -15.43
N PHE A 611 11.94 22.20 -14.74
CA PHE A 611 11.94 23.66 -14.68
C PHE A 611 12.82 24.20 -13.54
N LYS A 612 13.42 25.37 -13.77
CA LYS A 612 14.06 26.16 -12.73
C LYS A 612 13.04 26.59 -11.69
N LYS A 613 13.50 26.73 -10.47
CA LYS A 613 12.65 27.15 -9.35
C LYS A 613 12.00 28.52 -9.63
N GLY A 614 10.67 28.54 -9.58
CA GLY A 614 9.88 29.75 -9.80
C GLY A 614 9.24 29.86 -11.18
N TYR A 615 9.56 28.98 -12.11
CA TYR A 615 8.88 28.87 -13.41
C TYR A 615 7.77 27.84 -13.37
N SER A 616 6.72 28.06 -14.17
CA SER A 616 5.56 27.20 -14.31
C SER A 616 5.54 26.51 -15.68
N PHE A 617 4.67 25.51 -15.83
CA PHE A 617 4.41 24.89 -17.13
C PHE A 617 3.95 25.90 -18.19
N GLU A 618 3.13 26.87 -17.80
CA GLU A 618 2.65 27.92 -18.73
C GLU A 618 3.77 28.82 -19.23
N ASP A 619 4.75 29.13 -18.38
CA ASP A 619 5.94 29.90 -18.78
C ASP A 619 6.77 29.14 -19.81
N PHE A 620 7.04 27.85 -19.54
CA PHE A 620 7.73 26.95 -20.47
C PHE A 620 6.97 26.77 -21.78
N LYS A 621 5.66 26.52 -21.70
CA LYS A 621 4.80 26.29 -22.87
C LYS A 621 4.79 27.49 -23.81
N LYS A 622 4.86 28.70 -23.26
CA LYS A 622 4.97 29.92 -24.08
C LYS A 622 6.28 29.95 -24.86
N GLU A 623 7.41 29.75 -24.20
CA GLU A 623 8.72 29.68 -24.85
C GLU A 623 8.78 28.57 -25.91
N PHE A 624 8.16 27.42 -25.60
CA PHE A 624 8.11 26.25 -26.45
C PHE A 624 7.28 26.49 -27.72
N ASN A 625 6.06 27.01 -27.58
CA ASN A 625 5.16 27.27 -28.70
C ASN A 625 5.63 28.38 -29.63
N ASP A 626 6.45 29.31 -29.13
CA ASP A 626 7.06 30.34 -29.99
C ASP A 626 8.02 29.76 -31.03
N ILE A 627 8.59 28.57 -30.77
CA ILE A 627 9.55 27.89 -31.68
C ILE A 627 8.94 26.65 -32.33
N TYR A 628 8.12 25.90 -31.60
CA TYR A 628 7.49 24.64 -32.00
C TYR A 628 5.96 24.68 -31.90
N PRO A 629 5.26 25.55 -32.67
CA PRO A 629 3.82 25.75 -32.54
C PRO A 629 2.98 24.50 -32.88
N ASP A 630 3.51 23.59 -33.69
CA ASP A 630 2.83 22.38 -34.16
C ASP A 630 3.20 21.13 -33.35
N THR A 631 3.99 21.29 -32.30
CA THR A 631 4.42 20.15 -31.46
C THR A 631 3.74 20.21 -30.10
N GLU A 632 3.17 19.10 -29.66
CA GLU A 632 2.55 19.01 -28.36
C GLU A 632 3.57 18.86 -27.24
N VAL A 633 3.26 19.49 -26.12
CA VAL A 633 3.98 19.34 -24.86
C VAL A 633 3.00 19.08 -23.73
N ASP A 634 3.26 18.03 -22.96
CA ASP A 634 2.41 17.57 -21.88
C ASP A 634 2.88 18.08 -20.51
N ASP A 635 1.94 18.61 -19.72
CA ASP A 635 2.14 18.87 -18.31
C ASP A 635 2.00 17.55 -17.53
N VAL A 636 3.13 16.98 -17.13
CA VAL A 636 3.17 15.70 -16.40
C VAL A 636 2.55 15.83 -15.01
N VAL A 637 2.70 16.99 -14.37
CA VAL A 637 2.15 17.25 -13.02
C VAL A 637 0.63 17.34 -13.10
N ALA A 638 0.08 18.01 -14.12
CA ALA A 638 -1.36 18.09 -14.30
C ALA A 638 -1.97 16.74 -14.72
N SER A 639 -1.33 16.01 -15.64
CA SER A 639 -1.81 14.71 -16.12
C SER A 639 -1.84 13.65 -15.02
N THR A 640 -0.85 13.65 -14.13
CA THR A 640 -0.80 12.73 -12.99
C THR A 640 -1.58 13.21 -11.75
N GLY A 641 -2.08 14.46 -11.78
CA GLY A 641 -2.74 15.11 -10.64
C GLY A 641 -3.95 14.35 -10.09
N GLY A 642 -4.75 13.75 -10.96
CA GLY A 642 -5.91 12.91 -10.58
C GLY A 642 -5.47 11.69 -9.78
N LEU A 643 -4.47 10.98 -10.26
CA LEU A 643 -3.85 9.83 -9.63
C LEU A 643 -3.27 10.18 -8.25
N MET A 644 -2.46 11.24 -8.19
CA MET A 644 -1.86 11.72 -6.95
C MET A 644 -2.91 12.13 -5.92
N THR A 645 -4.02 12.70 -6.38
CA THR A 645 -5.15 13.04 -5.51
C THR A 645 -5.79 11.79 -4.91
N MET A 646 -6.00 10.73 -5.69
CA MET A 646 -6.53 9.45 -5.21
C MET A 646 -5.60 8.80 -4.19
N LEU A 647 -4.30 8.78 -4.44
CA LEU A 647 -3.30 8.27 -3.48
C LEU A 647 -3.33 9.07 -2.17
N LYS A 648 -3.36 10.40 -2.25
CA LYS A 648 -3.46 11.29 -1.08
C LYS A 648 -4.73 11.01 -0.25
N ILE A 649 -5.87 10.84 -0.90
CA ILE A 649 -7.15 10.52 -0.22
C ILE A 649 -7.05 9.16 0.46
N SER A 650 -6.57 8.14 -0.24
CA SER A 650 -6.42 6.79 0.30
C SER A 650 -5.50 6.76 1.53
N MET A 651 -4.36 7.44 1.46
CA MET A 651 -3.42 7.55 2.59
C MET A 651 -4.00 8.31 3.77
N ARG A 652 -4.80 9.37 3.54
CA ARG A 652 -5.52 10.09 4.62
C ARG A 652 -6.52 9.19 5.33
N ILE A 653 -7.27 8.39 4.58
CA ILE A 653 -8.25 7.46 5.15
C ILE A 653 -7.52 6.41 6.01
N ILE A 654 -6.44 5.84 5.52
CA ILE A 654 -5.64 4.85 6.25
C ILE A 654 -5.07 5.46 7.54
N LEU A 655 -4.47 6.66 7.45
CA LEU A 655 -3.97 7.37 8.63
C LEU A 655 -5.08 7.60 9.66
N ALA A 656 -6.26 8.07 9.22
CA ALA A 656 -7.39 8.29 10.10
C ALA A 656 -7.81 7.01 10.83
N ILE A 657 -7.90 5.89 10.11
CA ILE A 657 -8.23 4.57 10.69
C ILE A 657 -7.16 4.17 11.73
N ILE A 658 -5.87 4.28 11.40
CA ILE A 658 -4.77 3.94 12.31
C ILE A 658 -4.82 4.80 13.57
N MET A 659 -5.02 6.10 13.43
CA MET A 659 -5.08 7.03 14.57
C MET A 659 -6.29 6.76 15.47
N ILE A 660 -7.46 6.48 14.90
CA ILE A 660 -8.67 6.13 15.65
C ILE A 660 -8.46 4.82 16.41
N VAL A 661 -7.96 3.80 15.74
CA VAL A 661 -7.69 2.48 16.35
C VAL A 661 -6.64 2.62 17.45
N THR A 662 -5.55 3.36 17.22
CA THR A 662 -4.51 3.59 18.22
C THR A 662 -5.08 4.32 19.45
N ALA A 663 -5.83 5.41 19.25
CA ALA A 663 -6.47 6.15 20.35
C ALA A 663 -7.43 5.25 21.15
N PHE A 664 -8.19 4.40 20.48
CA PHE A 664 -9.09 3.45 21.13
C PHE A 664 -8.34 2.40 21.95
N ILE A 665 -7.23 1.87 21.42
CA ILE A 665 -6.38 0.91 22.16
C ILE A 665 -5.70 1.58 23.37
N VAL A 666 -5.19 2.81 23.21
CA VAL A 666 -4.67 3.60 24.34
C VAL A 666 -5.73 3.75 25.42
N ALA A 667 -6.94 4.10 25.01
CA ALA A 667 -8.06 4.27 25.97
C ALA A 667 -8.40 2.97 26.70
N LEU A 668 -8.44 1.83 26.03
CA LEU A 668 -8.70 0.54 26.62
C LEU A 668 -7.58 0.10 27.57
N ALA A 669 -6.32 0.22 27.14
CA ALA A 669 -5.15 -0.15 27.94
C ALA A 669 -5.08 0.70 29.21
N GLU A 670 -5.22 2.03 29.10
CA GLU A 670 -5.19 2.94 30.24
C GLU A 670 -6.37 2.71 31.18
N ALA A 671 -7.57 2.46 30.67
CA ALA A 671 -8.72 2.13 31.50
C ALA A 671 -8.49 0.85 32.32
N LEU A 672 -7.84 -0.16 31.75
CA LEU A 672 -7.48 -1.40 32.44
C LEU A 672 -6.43 -1.12 33.56
N LEU A 673 -5.38 -0.36 33.22
CA LEU A 673 -4.31 -0.03 34.14
C LEU A 673 -4.81 0.76 35.34
N VAL A 674 -5.61 1.79 35.11
CA VAL A 674 -6.18 2.62 36.18
C VAL A 674 -7.12 1.80 37.08
N ARG A 675 -7.95 0.94 36.49
CA ARG A 675 -8.83 0.04 37.25
C ARG A 675 -8.03 -0.95 38.11
N ALA A 676 -7.03 -1.60 37.51
CA ALA A 676 -6.16 -2.54 38.20
C ALA A 676 -5.45 -1.85 39.40
N LYS A 677 -4.98 -0.61 39.22
CA LYS A 677 -4.34 0.18 40.25
C LYS A 677 -5.30 0.57 41.37
N ILE A 678 -6.49 1.07 41.05
CA ILE A 678 -7.54 1.39 42.05
C ILE A 678 -7.89 0.15 42.86
N THR A 679 -8.06 -1.00 42.21
CA THR A 679 -8.38 -2.26 42.90
C THR A 679 -7.25 -2.71 43.82
N LYS A 680 -6.00 -2.63 43.38
CA LYS A 680 -4.81 -3.02 44.17
C LYS A 680 -4.57 -2.11 45.34
N GLU A 681 -4.82 -0.82 45.22
CA GLU A 681 -4.56 0.19 46.25
C GLU A 681 -5.83 0.61 46.98
N TRP A 682 -6.93 -0.17 46.84
CA TRP A 682 -8.24 0.14 47.40
C TRP A 682 -8.21 0.54 48.85
N ARG A 683 -7.57 -0.29 49.69
CA ARG A 683 -7.43 -0.05 51.14
C ARG A 683 -6.61 1.20 51.45
N ASN A 684 -5.48 1.40 50.74
CA ASN A 684 -4.61 2.57 50.95
C ASN A 684 -5.32 3.87 50.54
N LEU A 685 -6.09 3.86 49.47
CA LEU A 685 -6.91 4.99 49.03
C LEU A 685 -8.01 5.31 50.03
N GLY A 686 -8.60 4.28 50.66
CA GLY A 686 -9.57 4.42 51.75
C GLY A 686 -8.97 5.07 53.00
N VAL A 687 -7.78 4.62 53.42
CA VAL A 687 -7.04 5.19 54.55
C VAL A 687 -6.66 6.65 54.26
N SER A 688 -6.14 6.95 53.06
CA SER A 688 -5.80 8.32 52.66
C SER A 688 -7.02 9.24 52.68
N LYS A 689 -8.18 8.75 52.20
CA LYS A 689 -9.44 9.50 52.28
C LYS A 689 -9.92 9.74 53.69
N ALA A 690 -9.75 8.76 54.59
CA ALA A 690 -10.05 8.91 56.03
C ALA A 690 -9.10 9.89 56.73
N LEU A 691 -7.85 10.03 56.26
CA LEU A 691 -6.87 11.01 56.74
C LEU A 691 -7.08 12.42 56.19
N GLY A 692 -8.14 12.66 55.37
CA GLY A 692 -8.54 13.98 54.89
C GLY A 692 -8.11 14.33 53.47
N PHE A 693 -7.53 13.40 52.70
CA PHE A 693 -7.28 13.63 51.25
C PHE A 693 -8.61 13.76 50.48
N THR A 694 -8.71 14.79 49.68
CA THR A 694 -9.90 14.96 48.84
C THR A 694 -9.95 13.91 47.71
N SER A 695 -11.13 13.60 47.21
CA SER A 695 -11.27 12.70 46.07
C SER A 695 -10.51 13.20 44.84
N ASN A 696 -10.35 14.51 44.67
CA ASN A 696 -9.59 15.10 43.58
C ASN A 696 -8.07 14.88 43.76
N ASP A 697 -7.56 14.95 44.97
CA ASP A 697 -6.14 14.67 45.27
C ASP A 697 -5.80 13.21 44.94
N LEU A 698 -6.70 12.28 45.30
CA LEU A 698 -6.52 10.86 45.01
C LEU A 698 -6.61 10.56 43.51
N ILE A 699 -7.51 11.24 42.76
CA ILE A 699 -7.57 11.14 41.33
C ILE A 699 -6.28 11.67 40.71
N LEU A 700 -5.82 12.84 41.14
CA LEU A 700 -4.58 13.45 40.67
C LEU A 700 -3.37 12.55 40.97
N GLN A 701 -3.31 11.95 42.16
CA GLN A 701 -2.26 10.98 42.53
C GLN A 701 -2.22 9.79 41.56
N ILE A 702 -3.37 9.21 41.20
CA ILE A 702 -3.43 8.08 40.25
C ILE A 702 -2.97 8.51 38.84
N ILE A 703 -3.45 9.65 38.36
CA ILE A 703 -3.03 10.19 37.06
C ILE A 703 -1.51 10.40 37.04
N LEU A 704 -0.99 11.14 38.02
CA LEU A 704 0.43 11.48 38.10
C LEU A 704 1.33 10.25 38.27
N SER A 705 0.84 9.17 38.88
CA SER A 705 1.63 7.95 39.05
C SER A 705 1.76 7.10 37.76
N ASN A 706 0.88 7.31 36.75
CA ASN A 706 0.97 6.62 35.48
C ASN A 706 1.75 7.45 34.44
N ILE A 707 1.72 8.79 34.53
CA ILE A 707 2.36 9.70 33.57
C ILE A 707 3.83 9.37 33.29
N PRO A 708 4.72 9.14 34.31
CA PRO A 708 6.12 8.86 34.00
C PRO A 708 6.31 7.60 33.13
N SER A 709 5.54 6.55 33.39
CA SER A 709 5.60 5.31 32.58
C SER A 709 5.06 5.51 31.18
N ILE A 710 4.00 6.29 31.03
CA ILE A 710 3.42 6.67 29.75
C ILE A 710 4.44 7.49 28.95
N LEU A 711 5.05 8.51 29.56
CA LEU A 711 6.06 9.35 28.91
C LEU A 711 7.28 8.54 28.47
N ILE A 712 7.81 7.68 29.34
CA ILE A 712 8.93 6.79 29.00
C ILE A 712 8.53 5.89 27.82
N GLY A 713 7.33 5.30 27.86
CA GLY A 713 6.83 4.46 26.78
C GLY A 713 6.73 5.21 25.47
N ILE A 714 6.09 6.40 25.44
CA ILE A 714 5.97 7.22 24.24
C ILE A 714 7.36 7.55 23.67
N VAL A 715 8.29 8.03 24.51
CA VAL A 715 9.64 8.39 24.05
C VAL A 715 10.37 7.18 23.48
N LEU A 716 10.30 6.02 24.13
CA LEU A 716 10.90 4.79 23.63
C LEU A 716 10.28 4.35 22.28
N GLY A 717 8.96 4.48 22.13
CA GLY A 717 8.27 4.17 20.87
C GLY A 717 8.68 5.11 19.74
N LEU A 718 8.77 6.42 20.00
CA LEU A 718 9.25 7.40 19.04
C LEU A 718 10.72 7.19 18.66
N ILE A 719 11.56 6.83 19.62
CA ILE A 719 12.96 6.43 19.36
C ILE A 719 12.98 5.13 18.54
N ALA A 720 12.14 4.16 18.87
CA ALA A 720 12.11 2.90 18.14
C ALA A 720 11.73 3.10 16.67
N VAL A 721 10.83 4.02 16.32
CA VAL A 721 10.45 4.28 14.93
C VAL A 721 11.60 4.87 14.12
N THR A 722 12.49 5.67 14.72
CA THR A 722 13.68 6.20 14.01
C THR A 722 14.70 5.11 13.68
N PHE A 723 14.78 4.03 14.48
CA PHE A 723 15.71 2.93 14.23
C PHE A 723 15.13 1.76 13.43
N PHE A 724 13.82 1.55 13.52
CA PHE A 724 13.16 0.39 12.93
C PHE A 724 12.15 0.76 11.85
N GLY A 725 11.78 2.03 11.69
CA GLY A 725 10.81 2.49 10.70
C GLY A 725 11.21 2.09 9.29
N ASP A 726 12.42 2.40 8.87
CA ASP A 726 12.98 2.03 7.56
C ASP A 726 12.89 0.52 7.32
N LYS A 727 13.21 -0.31 8.33
CA LYS A 727 13.19 -1.76 8.22
C LYS A 727 11.78 -2.33 8.07
N VAL A 728 10.80 -1.72 8.74
CA VAL A 728 9.38 -2.13 8.62
C VAL A 728 8.86 -1.78 7.23
N ILE A 729 9.15 -0.58 6.73
CA ILE A 729 8.80 -0.19 5.36
C ILE A 729 9.51 -1.09 4.34
N LEU A 730 10.80 -1.35 4.54
CA LEU A 730 11.56 -2.24 3.67
C LEU A 730 10.95 -3.64 3.60
N LEU A 731 10.47 -4.18 4.73
CA LEU A 731 9.78 -5.47 4.75
C LEU A 731 8.51 -5.47 3.88
N MET A 732 7.80 -4.35 3.85
CA MET A 732 6.59 -4.19 3.03
C MET A 732 6.91 -4.15 1.53
N PHE A 733 8.05 -3.55 1.16
CA PHE A 733 8.49 -3.42 -0.23
C PHE A 733 9.48 -4.51 -0.67
N ALA A 734 9.79 -5.49 0.19
CA ALA A 734 10.73 -6.57 -0.11
C ALA A 734 10.32 -7.41 -1.33
N ILE A 735 9.00 -7.57 -1.58
CA ILE A 735 8.45 -8.28 -2.75
C ILE A 735 8.93 -7.65 -4.06
N PHE A 736 9.14 -6.33 -4.08
CA PHE A 736 9.62 -5.58 -5.26
C PHE A 736 11.15 -5.54 -5.36
N GLY A 737 11.86 -6.29 -4.51
CA GLY A 737 13.31 -6.31 -4.47
C GLY A 737 13.96 -5.07 -3.86
N PHE A 738 13.21 -4.22 -3.15
CA PHE A 738 13.77 -3.05 -2.49
C PHE A 738 14.78 -3.45 -1.42
N LYS A 739 15.93 -2.81 -1.42
CA LYS A 739 17.03 -3.04 -0.46
C LYS A 739 17.26 -1.85 0.48
N LYS A 740 16.80 -0.66 0.10
CA LYS A 740 17.02 0.55 0.87
C LYS A 740 15.80 1.47 0.74
N VAL A 741 15.25 1.87 1.86
CA VAL A 741 14.17 2.86 1.92
C VAL A 741 14.53 3.87 2.98
N LYS A 742 14.45 5.15 2.65
CA LYS A 742 14.59 6.24 3.61
C LYS A 742 13.20 6.73 3.96
N PHE A 743 12.86 6.62 5.24
CA PHE A 743 11.55 6.95 5.78
C PHE A 743 11.68 8.12 6.74
N ASP A 744 11.38 9.29 6.23
CA ASP A 744 11.52 10.54 7.00
C ASP A 744 10.20 10.86 7.72
N ILE A 745 10.27 11.15 9.00
CA ILE A 745 9.13 11.56 9.82
C ILE A 745 9.41 12.97 10.34
N SER A 746 8.48 13.90 10.10
CA SER A 746 8.63 15.28 10.54
C SER A 746 8.59 15.42 12.05
N LEU A 747 9.27 16.43 12.59
CA LEU A 747 9.20 16.75 14.02
C LEU A 747 7.76 17.05 14.46
N ILE A 748 6.95 17.62 13.58
CA ILE A 748 5.53 17.92 13.85
C ILE A 748 4.76 16.61 14.08
N ALA A 749 5.02 15.56 13.28
CA ALA A 749 4.41 14.25 13.46
C ALA A 749 4.74 13.64 14.82
N TYR A 750 6.00 13.71 15.27
CA TYR A 750 6.40 13.27 16.61
C TYR A 750 5.67 14.00 17.71
N ILE A 751 5.55 15.34 17.60
CA ILE A 751 4.84 16.16 18.59
C ILE A 751 3.34 15.83 18.62
N LEU A 752 2.71 15.66 17.46
CA LEU A 752 1.29 15.32 17.38
C LEU A 752 0.99 13.93 17.96
N VAL A 753 1.78 12.92 17.62
CA VAL A 753 1.65 11.57 18.17
C VAL A 753 1.82 11.61 19.71
N PHE A 754 2.84 12.30 20.20
CA PHE A 754 3.08 12.49 21.62
C PHE A 754 1.87 13.13 22.32
N ALA A 755 1.35 14.23 21.77
CA ALA A 755 0.23 14.98 22.33
C ALA A 755 -1.07 14.16 22.34
N VAL A 756 -1.36 13.45 21.25
CA VAL A 756 -2.58 12.62 21.13
C VAL A 756 -2.55 11.47 22.14
N ILE A 757 -1.46 10.70 22.20
CA ILE A 757 -1.38 9.55 23.11
C ILE A 757 -1.43 10.01 24.56
N LEU A 758 -0.67 11.04 24.93
CA LEU A 758 -0.66 11.58 26.28
C LEU A 758 -2.03 12.16 26.64
N GLY A 759 -2.66 12.91 25.73
CA GLY A 759 -3.98 13.51 25.95
C GLY A 759 -5.06 12.45 26.18
N VAL A 760 -5.10 11.40 25.34
CA VAL A 760 -6.05 10.29 25.51
C VAL A 760 -5.80 9.56 26.82
N ALA A 761 -4.54 9.25 27.15
CA ALA A 761 -4.20 8.55 28.38
C ALA A 761 -4.61 9.35 29.64
N VAL A 762 -4.32 10.64 29.69
CA VAL A 762 -4.72 11.54 30.79
C VAL A 762 -6.25 11.64 30.92
N LEU A 763 -6.94 11.81 29.78
CA LEU A 763 -8.41 11.90 29.75
C LEU A 763 -9.06 10.63 30.30
N VAL A 764 -8.59 9.47 29.85
CA VAL A 764 -9.12 8.16 30.27
C VAL A 764 -8.78 7.87 31.75
N SER A 765 -7.58 8.22 32.22
CA SER A 765 -7.19 8.14 33.62
C SER A 765 -8.12 8.99 34.46
N TYR A 766 -8.44 10.20 34.04
CA TYR A 766 -9.38 11.10 34.75
C TYR A 766 -10.79 10.52 34.83
N ILE A 767 -11.33 10.03 33.65
CA ILE A 767 -12.67 9.45 33.61
C ILE A 767 -12.80 8.23 34.51
N ASN A 768 -11.83 7.32 34.51
CA ASN A 768 -11.84 6.13 35.34
C ASN A 768 -11.57 6.49 36.83
N GLY A 769 -10.74 7.49 37.09
CA GLY A 769 -10.45 8.01 38.43
C GLY A 769 -11.69 8.60 39.10
N LYS A 770 -12.64 9.17 38.38
CA LYS A 770 -13.92 9.70 38.94
C LYS A 770 -14.69 8.66 39.75
N ARG A 771 -14.45 7.38 39.56
CA ARG A 771 -15.06 6.31 40.38
C ARG A 771 -14.72 6.43 41.85
N ILE A 772 -13.56 7.01 42.19
CA ILE A 772 -13.11 7.25 43.60
C ILE A 772 -14.04 8.22 44.33
N LYS A 773 -14.70 9.16 43.61
CA LYS A 773 -15.66 10.09 44.21
C LYS A 773 -16.86 9.39 44.85
N LYS A 774 -17.29 8.25 44.29
CA LYS A 774 -18.47 7.49 44.78
C LYS A 774 -18.14 6.49 45.87
N LEU A 775 -16.89 6.42 46.35
CA LEU A 775 -16.45 5.43 47.31
C LEU A 775 -16.47 5.98 48.74
N GLU A 776 -17.09 5.21 49.63
CA GLU A 776 -17.17 5.52 51.07
C GLU A 776 -15.94 4.97 51.79
N PRO A 777 -15.19 5.76 52.59
CA PRO A 777 -13.98 5.32 53.26
C PRO A 777 -14.19 4.09 54.14
N VAL A 778 -15.33 4.01 54.87
CA VAL A 778 -15.67 2.88 55.72
C VAL A 778 -15.72 1.57 54.96
N LYS A 779 -16.38 1.54 53.78
CA LYS A 779 -16.47 0.33 52.94
C LYS A 779 -15.12 -0.08 52.36
N MET A 780 -14.24 0.91 52.12
CA MET A 780 -12.89 0.65 51.58
C MET A 780 -11.93 0.03 52.59
N ILE A 781 -12.14 0.31 53.89
CA ILE A 781 -11.30 -0.19 55.01
C ILE A 781 -11.81 -1.50 55.55
N THR A 782 -13.16 -1.72 55.57
CA THR A 782 -13.82 -2.88 56.19
C THR A 782 -14.12 -4.05 55.25
N GLU A 783 -14.12 -3.85 53.92
CA GLU A 783 -14.21 -4.97 52.97
C GLU A 783 -12.90 -5.76 52.94
N GLU A 784 -12.87 -6.95 53.55
CA GLU A 784 -11.86 -7.98 53.40
C GLU A 784 -12.05 -8.80 52.08
#